data_2f81e1b1e4344c4beba4a83f2f704c4e
#
_entry.id   2f81e1b1e4344c4beba4a83f2f704c4e
#
_cell.length_a   1.000
_cell.length_b   1.000
_cell.length_c   1.000
_cell.angle_alpha   90.00
_cell.angle_beta   90.00
_cell.angle_gamma   90.00
#
_symmetry.space_group_name_H-M   'P 1'
#
loop_
_entity.id
_entity.type
_entity.pdbx_description
1 polymer ?
#
loop_
_entity_poly.entity_id
_entity_poly.type
_entity_poly.pdbx_seq_one_letter_code
_entity_poly.pdbx_strand_id
1 'polypeptide(L)'
;MKTIYTLIFIVLALSLNTQAQYVTPGNGNDYSLDDLVSQSGGVVSTNNGIYFINGDLTISATDTLKILDAAVVRIAADIRPEFLGSFISNPQSGEVVITAIDTLTAGQEFKGLRFEDSPANYFANTRITHGGGLQFISSEVIFENCTFIHNSSSNTSNVINYSNCNPIVRYCRFVENARSAIGSGANTEGSPQIMYNEFIGNTTDNSNRPQINLGPGGNDTLYIVGNYVEGVNDNVGGISVNSLVGVGDTKAVISDNIIINNRYGYAQIGSNISSRITDNIILDNNIQNNPSLGGSGLNFYGADVSNKAVVRRNIIAGNLWGITSQEVVAIDLGTATNPGGNVFYNNGNSGQTYAFYNNTAQDVNAIGNYWGTNEVAVAETYIFHQADDATLGLVTYEPIKTLLAEFISFALLAENNPQLEMDIDGQIDMDALEVTLEIPAGISLENLIPTYTVELGVMGNPASEIAQDFSSDVIYNLETPHGAAAAWTVIANQQAQTFDLTFLVTDEENMPIAGAEIMLEGLDMQLTNESGITVFTALEPGTYTYEVNVEAYEPVSGSLTIADENITETVVMDIFVGLAEASEEKLRIFPNPAKDFLYLENLPENINHFRILDLQGRIVFKQHGLKTNSINIRHLPNGEYVIMVEGNGLIQKLKFLKN
;
A
#
# COMPACT_ATOMS: atom_id res chain seq x y z
N MET A 1 14.81 -45.46 -96.04
CA MET A 1 15.09 -44.40 -95.09
C MET A 1 14.43 -44.75 -93.77
N LYS A 2 15.18 -45.22 -92.80
CA LYS A 2 14.67 -45.57 -91.45
C LYS A 2 14.98 -44.39 -90.52
N THR A 3 13.96 -43.68 -90.08
CA THR A 3 14.09 -42.57 -89.11
C THR A 3 14.12 -43.14 -87.69
N ILE A 4 15.24 -42.99 -87.00
CA ILE A 4 15.42 -43.37 -85.56
C ILE A 4 14.95 -42.20 -84.77
N TYR A 5 13.89 -42.37 -83.92
CA TYR A 5 13.48 -41.44 -82.91
C TYR A 5 14.24 -41.74 -81.58
N THR A 6 15.12 -40.84 -81.15
CA THR A 6 15.79 -40.92 -79.91
C THR A 6 14.88 -40.24 -78.83
N LEU A 7 14.33 -41.02 -77.92
CA LEU A 7 13.53 -40.57 -76.83
C LEU A 7 14.47 -40.10 -75.71
N ILE A 8 14.54 -38.77 -75.48
CA ILE A 8 15.29 -38.22 -74.34
C ILE A 8 14.37 -38.24 -73.10
N PHE A 9 14.64 -39.09 -72.11
CA PHE A 9 14.02 -39.05 -70.80
C PHE A 9 14.70 -37.94 -70.00
N ILE A 10 13.99 -36.82 -69.78
CA ILE A 10 14.38 -35.85 -68.78
C ILE A 10 13.86 -36.34 -67.40
N VAL A 11 14.74 -36.86 -66.58
CA VAL A 11 14.45 -37.17 -65.20
C VAL A 11 14.47 -35.81 -64.45
N LEU A 12 13.30 -35.24 -64.21
CA LEU A 12 13.13 -34.12 -63.32
C LEU A 12 13.34 -34.66 -61.90
N ALA A 13 14.52 -34.48 -61.33
CA ALA A 13 14.77 -34.71 -59.89
C ALA A 13 14.01 -33.61 -59.13
N LEU A 14 12.79 -33.90 -58.72
CA LEU A 14 12.14 -33.16 -57.66
C LEU A 14 12.96 -33.40 -56.39
N SER A 15 13.79 -32.45 -56.00
CA SER A 15 14.34 -32.37 -54.67
C SER A 15 13.18 -32.11 -53.71
N LEU A 16 12.60 -33.17 -53.19
CA LEU A 16 11.79 -33.07 -51.99
C LEU A 16 12.76 -32.58 -50.88
N ASN A 17 12.69 -31.31 -50.54
CA ASN A 17 13.27 -30.81 -49.34
C ASN A 17 12.52 -31.49 -48.18
N THR A 18 12.93 -32.67 -47.79
CA THR A 18 12.49 -33.25 -46.50
C THR A 18 13.19 -32.49 -45.42
N GLN A 19 12.46 -31.62 -44.76
CA GLN A 19 12.94 -30.94 -43.56
C GLN A 19 13.34 -32.01 -42.54
N ALA A 20 14.50 -31.85 -41.89
CA ALA A 20 14.93 -32.79 -40.87
C ALA A 20 13.91 -32.75 -39.71
N GLN A 21 13.50 -33.93 -39.27
CA GLN A 21 12.55 -34.11 -38.18
C GLN A 21 13.13 -34.96 -37.06
N TYR A 22 12.84 -34.60 -35.82
CA TYR A 22 13.14 -35.40 -34.66
C TYR A 22 11.95 -35.45 -33.69
N VAL A 23 11.58 -36.64 -33.25
CA VAL A 23 10.54 -36.90 -32.27
C VAL A 23 11.20 -37.65 -31.12
N THR A 24 11.08 -37.19 -29.89
CA THR A 24 11.62 -37.89 -28.72
C THR A 24 10.91 -39.24 -28.53
N PRO A 25 11.60 -40.27 -27.99
CA PRO A 25 11.08 -41.64 -27.97
C PRO A 25 9.77 -41.89 -27.22
N GLY A 26 9.32 -40.99 -26.35
CA GLY A 26 8.08 -41.15 -25.59
C GLY A 26 8.20 -42.18 -24.46
N ASN A 27 9.31 -42.20 -23.80
CA ASN A 27 9.63 -43.19 -22.77
C ASN A 27 9.69 -42.65 -21.35
N GLY A 28 9.19 -41.42 -21.14
CA GLY A 28 9.10 -40.76 -19.83
C GLY A 28 10.40 -40.11 -19.36
N ASN A 29 11.24 -39.71 -20.31
CA ASN A 29 12.53 -39.11 -19.97
C ASN A 29 12.46 -37.58 -19.92
N ASP A 30 13.33 -37.04 -19.07
CA ASP A 30 13.68 -35.62 -19.09
C ASP A 30 14.83 -35.42 -20.10
N TYR A 31 14.68 -34.44 -20.97
CA TYR A 31 15.67 -34.03 -21.97
C TYR A 31 16.19 -32.65 -21.63
N SER A 32 17.49 -32.47 -21.62
CA SER A 32 18.15 -31.17 -21.72
C SER A 32 18.34 -30.76 -23.18
N LEU A 33 18.78 -29.53 -23.42
CA LEU A 33 19.18 -29.09 -24.77
C LEU A 33 20.37 -29.90 -25.29
N ASP A 34 21.33 -30.29 -24.44
CA ASP A 34 22.49 -31.11 -24.82
C ASP A 34 22.08 -32.54 -25.19
N ASP A 35 21.08 -33.12 -24.53
CA ASP A 35 20.51 -34.39 -24.93
C ASP A 35 19.91 -34.31 -26.33
N LEU A 36 19.17 -33.24 -26.62
CA LEU A 36 18.62 -33.04 -27.96
C LEU A 36 19.71 -32.83 -29.02
N VAL A 37 20.80 -32.11 -28.69
CA VAL A 37 21.95 -31.96 -29.60
C VAL A 37 22.56 -33.33 -29.93
N SER A 38 22.71 -34.20 -28.94
CA SER A 38 23.33 -35.52 -29.11
C SER A 38 22.45 -36.54 -29.86
N GLN A 39 21.12 -36.45 -29.70
CA GLN A 39 20.16 -37.47 -30.14
C GLN A 39 19.37 -37.11 -31.40
N SER A 40 19.23 -35.81 -31.71
CA SER A 40 18.32 -35.35 -32.77
C SER A 40 18.88 -35.46 -34.23
N GLY A 41 20.10 -35.96 -34.39
CA GLY A 41 20.70 -36.08 -35.72
C GLY A 41 20.89 -34.75 -36.47
N GLY A 42 21.06 -33.65 -35.73
CA GLY A 42 21.30 -32.31 -36.26
C GLY A 42 20.06 -31.43 -36.35
N VAL A 43 18.86 -31.90 -35.97
CA VAL A 43 17.66 -31.05 -35.81
C VAL A 43 17.92 -30.01 -34.73
N VAL A 44 18.49 -30.39 -33.62
CA VAL A 44 19.05 -29.51 -32.62
C VAL A 44 20.56 -29.53 -32.68
N SER A 45 21.21 -28.39 -32.70
CA SER A 45 22.66 -28.27 -32.77
C SER A 45 23.12 -27.15 -31.81
N THR A 46 24.43 -27.12 -31.52
CA THR A 46 25.01 -26.04 -30.70
C THR A 46 26.25 -25.48 -31.38
N ASN A 47 26.45 -24.17 -31.24
CA ASN A 47 27.64 -23.49 -31.68
C ASN A 47 27.94 -22.33 -30.72
N ASN A 48 29.15 -22.31 -30.13
CA ASN A 48 29.58 -21.28 -29.19
C ASN A 48 28.59 -21.03 -28.03
N GLY A 49 27.98 -22.08 -27.48
CA GLY A 49 27.02 -22.00 -26.37
C GLY A 49 25.60 -21.51 -26.77
N ILE A 50 25.36 -21.33 -28.07
CA ILE A 50 24.01 -21.04 -28.61
C ILE A 50 23.44 -22.31 -29.20
N TYR A 51 22.20 -22.65 -28.85
CA TYR A 51 21.46 -23.78 -29.40
C TYR A 51 20.64 -23.33 -30.61
N PHE A 52 20.58 -24.18 -31.61
CA PHE A 52 19.85 -23.95 -32.86
C PHE A 52 18.86 -25.08 -33.10
N ILE A 53 17.59 -24.76 -33.35
CA ILE A 53 16.57 -25.71 -33.78
C ILE A 53 16.37 -25.46 -35.29
N ASN A 54 16.90 -26.37 -36.10
CA ASN A 54 16.99 -26.22 -37.58
C ASN A 54 15.95 -27.07 -38.34
N GLY A 55 15.15 -27.85 -37.64
CA GLY A 55 14.14 -28.73 -38.23
C GLY A 55 12.97 -28.98 -37.27
N ASP A 56 12.02 -29.80 -37.72
CA ASP A 56 10.83 -30.12 -36.93
C ASP A 56 11.20 -30.91 -35.69
N LEU A 57 10.88 -30.36 -34.53
CA LEU A 57 11.12 -30.97 -33.23
C LEU A 57 9.79 -31.24 -32.52
N THR A 58 9.58 -32.49 -32.11
CA THR A 58 8.41 -32.88 -31.32
C THR A 58 8.87 -33.50 -29.98
N ILE A 59 8.40 -32.99 -28.86
CA ILE A 59 8.54 -33.62 -27.56
C ILE A 59 7.30 -34.49 -27.33
N SER A 60 7.51 -35.81 -27.20
CA SER A 60 6.44 -36.79 -27.07
C SER A 60 5.71 -36.71 -25.74
N ALA A 61 4.47 -37.15 -25.67
CA ALA A 61 3.51 -36.94 -24.58
C ALA A 61 4.00 -37.29 -23.15
N THR A 62 4.91 -38.24 -23.02
CA THR A 62 5.44 -38.63 -21.71
C THR A 62 6.79 -37.99 -21.38
N ASP A 63 7.43 -37.36 -22.35
CA ASP A 63 8.74 -36.75 -22.22
C ASP A 63 8.67 -35.30 -21.77
N THR A 64 9.74 -34.79 -21.18
CA THR A 64 9.85 -33.40 -20.75
C THR A 64 11.12 -32.77 -21.31
N LEU A 65 11.01 -31.60 -21.93
CA LEU A 65 12.16 -30.73 -22.19
C LEU A 65 12.39 -29.79 -21.00
N LYS A 66 13.58 -29.84 -20.40
CA LYS A 66 13.98 -28.98 -19.28
C LYS A 66 15.16 -28.09 -19.67
N ILE A 67 15.00 -26.79 -19.46
CA ILE A 67 16.05 -25.78 -19.60
C ILE A 67 16.22 -25.10 -18.22
N LEU A 68 17.20 -25.57 -17.46
CA LEU A 68 17.38 -25.17 -16.06
C LEU A 68 18.54 -24.19 -15.86
N ASP A 69 19.30 -23.92 -16.91
CA ASP A 69 20.38 -22.95 -16.93
C ASP A 69 20.09 -21.87 -17.98
N ALA A 70 20.72 -20.71 -17.83
CA ALA A 70 20.63 -19.65 -18.80
C ALA A 70 21.09 -20.14 -20.18
N ALA A 71 20.27 -19.94 -21.20
CA ALA A 71 20.52 -20.44 -22.54
C ALA A 71 19.97 -19.49 -23.62
N VAL A 72 20.60 -19.52 -24.79
CA VAL A 72 20.08 -18.88 -26.00
C VAL A 72 19.69 -19.98 -26.99
N VAL A 73 18.39 -20.04 -27.31
CA VAL A 73 17.82 -21.00 -28.29
C VAL A 73 17.35 -20.21 -29.50
N ARG A 74 17.98 -20.45 -30.64
CA ARG A 74 17.62 -19.83 -31.92
C ARG A 74 16.87 -20.84 -32.80
N ILE A 75 15.71 -20.46 -33.30
CA ILE A 75 14.84 -21.32 -34.09
C ILE A 75 14.83 -20.80 -35.54
N ALA A 76 14.98 -21.71 -36.48
CA ALA A 76 14.98 -21.36 -37.91
C ALA A 76 13.60 -20.85 -38.37
N ALA A 77 13.60 -20.02 -39.39
CA ALA A 77 12.38 -19.59 -40.05
C ALA A 77 11.51 -20.78 -40.46
N ASP A 78 10.19 -20.60 -40.37
CA ASP A 78 9.19 -21.63 -40.69
C ASP A 78 9.19 -22.88 -39.76
N ILE A 79 10.06 -22.98 -38.77
CA ILE A 79 10.04 -24.05 -37.78
C ILE A 79 9.09 -23.72 -36.65
N ARG A 80 8.31 -24.71 -36.20
CA ARG A 80 7.43 -24.66 -35.04
C ARG A 80 7.61 -25.92 -34.21
N PRO A 81 8.44 -25.87 -33.14
CA PRO A 81 8.53 -26.97 -32.19
C PRO A 81 7.16 -27.30 -31.59
N GLU A 82 6.88 -28.60 -31.45
CA GLU A 82 5.63 -29.13 -30.90
C GLU A 82 5.87 -29.91 -29.61
N PHE A 83 5.01 -29.68 -28.64
CA PHE A 83 5.08 -30.26 -27.31
C PHE A 83 3.76 -31.00 -27.01
N LEU A 84 3.78 -32.30 -27.11
CA LEU A 84 2.75 -33.19 -26.57
C LEU A 84 3.08 -33.58 -25.13
N GLY A 85 4.35 -33.52 -24.76
CA GLY A 85 4.88 -33.65 -23.42
C GLY A 85 5.11 -32.29 -22.75
N SER A 86 5.80 -32.29 -21.63
CA SER A 86 6.00 -31.09 -20.82
C SER A 86 7.18 -30.24 -21.27
N PHE A 87 7.09 -28.94 -21.02
CA PHE A 87 8.18 -27.98 -21.20
C PHE A 87 8.43 -27.20 -19.91
N ILE A 88 9.66 -27.19 -19.45
CA ILE A 88 10.08 -26.47 -18.24
C ILE A 88 11.29 -25.58 -18.58
N SER A 89 11.11 -24.29 -18.54
CA SER A 89 12.17 -23.28 -18.59
C SER A 89 12.23 -22.57 -17.26
N ASN A 90 13.24 -22.88 -16.45
CA ASN A 90 13.37 -22.33 -15.09
C ASN A 90 14.85 -22.18 -14.72
N PRO A 91 15.59 -21.25 -15.34
CA PRO A 91 16.99 -21.04 -15.04
C PRO A 91 17.17 -20.55 -13.60
N GLN A 92 18.14 -21.13 -12.88
CA GLN A 92 18.45 -20.74 -11.50
C GLN A 92 19.12 -19.36 -11.41
N SER A 93 19.71 -18.89 -12.51
CA SER A 93 20.27 -17.55 -12.66
C SER A 93 20.28 -17.15 -14.14
N GLY A 94 20.15 -15.85 -14.43
CA GLY A 94 20.06 -15.34 -15.79
C GLY A 94 18.71 -15.63 -16.44
N GLU A 95 18.67 -15.69 -17.76
CA GLU A 95 17.44 -15.90 -18.53
C GLU A 95 17.62 -16.99 -19.62
N VAL A 96 16.52 -17.61 -20.02
CA VAL A 96 16.44 -18.38 -21.26
C VAL A 96 15.90 -17.46 -22.36
N VAL A 97 16.63 -17.35 -23.47
CA VAL A 97 16.21 -16.54 -24.62
C VAL A 97 15.81 -17.48 -25.76
N ILE A 98 14.55 -17.41 -26.19
CA ILE A 98 14.03 -18.14 -27.36
C ILE A 98 13.75 -17.11 -28.46
N THR A 99 14.43 -17.22 -29.61
CA THR A 99 14.36 -16.22 -30.68
C THR A 99 14.57 -16.83 -32.05
N ALA A 100 14.29 -16.07 -33.12
CA ALA A 100 14.63 -16.46 -34.49
C ALA A 100 16.16 -16.50 -34.70
N ILE A 101 16.61 -17.25 -35.69
CA ILE A 101 18.00 -17.25 -36.15
C ILE A 101 18.36 -15.85 -36.74
N ASP A 102 17.50 -15.32 -37.57
CA ASP A 102 17.60 -13.98 -38.11
C ASP A 102 16.49 -13.09 -37.55
N THR A 103 16.88 -12.11 -36.74
CA THR A 103 15.98 -11.15 -36.10
C THR A 103 15.88 -9.82 -36.82
N LEU A 104 16.61 -9.65 -37.92
CA LEU A 104 16.72 -8.38 -38.64
C LEU A 104 15.90 -8.38 -39.95
N THR A 105 15.75 -9.54 -40.58
CA THR A 105 15.05 -9.67 -41.86
C THR A 105 13.59 -10.05 -41.59
N ALA A 106 12.66 -9.21 -42.05
CA ALA A 106 11.23 -9.48 -41.93
C ALA A 106 10.85 -10.78 -42.63
N GLY A 107 9.98 -11.58 -42.01
CA GLY A 107 9.55 -12.88 -42.55
C GLY A 107 10.51 -14.03 -42.24
N GLN A 108 11.55 -13.77 -41.43
CA GLN A 108 12.48 -14.80 -40.95
C GLN A 108 12.19 -15.23 -39.49
N GLU A 109 11.03 -14.84 -38.97
CA GLU A 109 10.57 -15.26 -37.65
C GLU A 109 10.27 -16.76 -37.66
N PHE A 110 10.57 -17.43 -36.53
CA PHE A 110 10.11 -18.83 -36.36
C PHE A 110 8.58 -18.85 -36.17
N LYS A 111 7.93 -20.00 -36.46
CA LYS A 111 6.46 -20.12 -36.42
C LYS A 111 5.84 -20.17 -35.03
N GLY A 112 6.60 -19.96 -33.98
CA GLY A 112 6.15 -20.04 -32.61
C GLY A 112 6.31 -21.44 -32.01
N LEU A 113 5.67 -21.68 -30.87
CA LEU A 113 5.67 -22.96 -30.17
C LEU A 113 4.23 -23.48 -30.08
N ARG A 114 4.03 -24.79 -30.23
CA ARG A 114 2.72 -25.45 -30.13
C ARG A 114 2.71 -26.46 -28.99
N PHE A 115 1.73 -26.34 -28.14
CA PHE A 115 1.46 -27.25 -27.03
C PHE A 115 0.05 -27.82 -27.22
N GLU A 116 -0.07 -29.16 -27.26
CA GLU A 116 -1.34 -29.83 -27.49
C GLU A 116 -1.45 -31.04 -26.55
N ASP A 117 -2.51 -31.05 -25.74
CA ASP A 117 -2.73 -32.02 -24.67
C ASP A 117 -1.49 -32.18 -23.75
N SER A 118 -0.68 -31.15 -23.66
CA SER A 118 0.57 -31.11 -22.89
C SER A 118 0.26 -30.92 -21.40
N PRO A 119 0.73 -31.83 -20.52
CA PRO A 119 0.21 -31.93 -19.15
C PRO A 119 0.68 -30.81 -18.22
N ALA A 120 1.89 -30.29 -18.39
CA ALA A 120 2.44 -29.25 -17.52
C ALA A 120 3.52 -28.44 -18.23
N ASN A 121 3.33 -27.14 -18.33
CA ASN A 121 4.30 -26.24 -18.94
C ASN A 121 4.60 -25.09 -17.97
N TYR A 122 5.88 -24.82 -17.77
CA TYR A 122 6.34 -23.77 -16.88
C TYR A 122 7.44 -22.96 -17.54
N PHE A 123 7.20 -21.67 -17.63
CA PHE A 123 8.16 -20.69 -18.13
C PHE A 123 8.45 -19.70 -17.02
N ALA A 124 9.69 -19.69 -16.53
CA ALA A 124 10.19 -18.67 -15.62
C ALA A 124 11.43 -18.00 -16.21
N ASN A 125 11.58 -16.70 -15.97
CA ASN A 125 12.75 -15.94 -16.40
C ASN A 125 13.10 -16.21 -17.88
N THR A 126 12.10 -16.25 -18.75
CA THR A 126 12.23 -16.62 -20.16
C THR A 126 11.83 -15.45 -21.05
N ARG A 127 12.70 -15.09 -21.99
CA ARG A 127 12.41 -14.09 -23.02
C ARG A 127 12.13 -14.75 -24.34
N ILE A 128 10.98 -14.44 -24.93
CA ILE A 128 10.54 -14.96 -26.24
C ILE A 128 10.38 -13.79 -27.20
N THR A 129 11.10 -13.84 -28.31
CA THR A 129 11.14 -12.73 -29.25
C THR A 129 11.28 -13.20 -30.69
N HIS A 130 10.74 -12.42 -31.65
CA HIS A 130 10.79 -12.71 -33.10
C HIS A 130 10.23 -14.08 -33.48
N GLY A 131 9.14 -14.49 -32.79
CA GLY A 131 8.42 -15.74 -33.05
C GLY A 131 6.96 -15.53 -33.43
N GLY A 132 6.32 -16.54 -34.00
CA GLY A 132 4.91 -16.51 -34.40
C GLY A 132 3.87 -16.70 -33.31
N GLY A 133 4.28 -16.58 -32.05
CA GLY A 133 3.45 -16.77 -30.86
C GLY A 133 3.43 -18.20 -30.32
N LEU A 134 2.80 -18.38 -29.16
CA LEU A 134 2.69 -19.66 -28.46
C LEU A 134 1.23 -20.09 -28.47
N GLN A 135 0.99 -21.33 -28.92
CA GLN A 135 -0.35 -21.90 -28.99
C GLN A 135 -0.51 -23.04 -27.98
N PHE A 136 -1.45 -22.88 -27.06
CA PHE A 136 -1.82 -23.88 -26.06
C PHE A 136 -3.23 -24.42 -26.36
N ILE A 137 -3.35 -25.72 -26.55
CA ILE A 137 -4.61 -26.41 -26.82
C ILE A 137 -4.76 -27.50 -25.76
N SER A 138 -5.78 -27.40 -24.92
CA SER A 138 -6.03 -28.35 -23.83
C SER A 138 -4.77 -28.61 -22.97
N SER A 139 -3.97 -27.58 -22.75
CA SER A 139 -2.63 -27.68 -22.16
C SER A 139 -2.47 -26.73 -20.99
N GLU A 140 -1.97 -27.19 -19.86
CA GLU A 140 -1.70 -26.32 -18.70
C GLU A 140 -0.40 -25.54 -18.87
N VAL A 141 -0.41 -24.26 -18.49
CA VAL A 141 0.79 -23.43 -18.56
C VAL A 141 0.82 -22.35 -17.49
N ILE A 142 2.02 -22.12 -16.98
CA ILE A 142 2.34 -21.00 -16.07
C ILE A 142 3.49 -20.21 -16.66
N PHE A 143 3.33 -18.90 -16.76
CA PHE A 143 4.38 -17.94 -17.10
C PHE A 143 4.66 -17.06 -15.88
N GLU A 144 5.92 -16.92 -15.52
CA GLU A 144 6.36 -16.12 -14.39
C GLU A 144 7.66 -15.35 -14.71
N ASN A 145 7.67 -14.05 -14.52
CA ASN A 145 8.82 -13.19 -14.83
C ASN A 145 9.34 -13.34 -16.28
N CYS A 146 8.42 -13.52 -17.24
CA CYS A 146 8.77 -13.69 -18.64
C CYS A 146 8.65 -12.40 -19.43
N THR A 147 9.41 -12.29 -20.53
CA THR A 147 9.36 -11.15 -21.45
C THR A 147 8.99 -11.62 -22.85
N PHE A 148 7.98 -10.99 -23.45
CA PHE A 148 7.52 -11.23 -24.81
C PHE A 148 7.66 -9.92 -25.59
N ILE A 149 8.56 -9.87 -26.57
CA ILE A 149 8.87 -8.64 -27.28
C ILE A 149 9.05 -8.89 -28.78
N HIS A 150 8.48 -8.00 -29.60
CA HIS A 150 8.58 -8.05 -31.07
C HIS A 150 8.20 -9.40 -31.68
N ASN A 151 7.24 -10.12 -31.10
CA ASN A 151 6.74 -11.35 -31.69
C ASN A 151 5.81 -11.03 -32.89
N SER A 152 5.93 -11.83 -33.94
CA SER A 152 5.19 -11.63 -35.15
C SER A 152 3.77 -12.22 -35.09
N SER A 153 3.00 -12.01 -36.11
CA SER A 153 1.62 -12.48 -36.22
C SER A 153 1.46 -13.66 -37.18
N SER A 154 2.54 -14.34 -37.54
CA SER A 154 2.53 -15.26 -38.69
C SER A 154 1.66 -16.50 -38.48
N ASN A 155 1.43 -16.98 -37.28
CA ASN A 155 0.74 -18.25 -37.04
C ASN A 155 -0.36 -18.24 -35.99
N THR A 156 -0.37 -17.28 -35.08
CA THR A 156 -1.39 -17.16 -34.03
C THR A 156 -2.03 -15.78 -34.04
N SER A 157 -3.24 -15.69 -33.53
CA SER A 157 -3.92 -14.39 -33.39
C SER A 157 -3.39 -13.58 -32.22
N ASN A 158 -2.66 -14.20 -31.32
CA ASN A 158 -2.15 -13.59 -30.08
C ASN A 158 -0.74 -14.14 -29.79
N VAL A 159 0.06 -13.44 -29.01
CA VAL A 159 1.38 -13.94 -28.57
C VAL A 159 1.23 -15.19 -27.70
N ILE A 160 0.36 -15.15 -26.70
CA ILE A 160 -0.13 -16.33 -25.99
C ILE A 160 -1.56 -16.57 -26.45
N ASN A 161 -1.73 -17.62 -27.24
CA ASN A 161 -3.03 -18.03 -27.76
C ASN A 161 -3.43 -19.35 -27.12
N TYR A 162 -4.55 -19.35 -26.39
CA TYR A 162 -5.01 -20.52 -25.65
C TYR A 162 -6.41 -20.98 -26.12
N SER A 163 -6.68 -22.27 -25.90
CA SER A 163 -7.93 -22.92 -26.28
C SER A 163 -8.20 -24.09 -25.34
N ASN A 164 -9.32 -24.08 -24.64
CA ASN A 164 -9.72 -25.09 -23.65
C ASN A 164 -8.66 -25.29 -22.56
N CYS A 165 -8.09 -24.21 -22.06
CA CYS A 165 -7.13 -24.23 -20.95
C CYS A 165 -7.13 -22.90 -20.19
N ASN A 166 -6.56 -22.91 -18.98
CA ASN A 166 -6.57 -21.81 -18.05
C ASN A 166 -5.13 -21.33 -17.74
N PRO A 167 -4.46 -20.60 -18.65
CA PRO A 167 -3.10 -20.14 -18.44
C PRO A 167 -3.00 -19.21 -17.24
N ILE A 168 -1.90 -19.35 -16.47
CA ILE A 168 -1.51 -18.42 -15.42
C ILE A 168 -0.35 -17.59 -15.94
N VAL A 169 -0.51 -16.26 -15.99
CA VAL A 169 0.48 -15.32 -16.50
C VAL A 169 0.68 -14.25 -15.45
N ARG A 170 1.86 -14.19 -14.86
CA ARG A 170 2.13 -13.23 -13.78
C ARG A 170 3.55 -12.66 -13.82
N TYR A 171 3.66 -11.39 -13.45
CA TYR A 171 4.93 -10.66 -13.43
C TYR A 171 5.65 -10.66 -14.77
N CYS A 172 4.89 -10.76 -15.86
CA CYS A 172 5.42 -10.83 -17.22
C CYS A 172 5.30 -9.47 -17.92
N ARG A 173 6.11 -9.30 -18.96
CA ARG A 173 6.16 -8.09 -19.76
C ARG A 173 5.93 -8.38 -21.23
N PHE A 174 4.93 -7.71 -21.83
CA PHE A 174 4.58 -7.83 -23.24
C PHE A 174 4.78 -6.48 -23.92
N VAL A 175 5.73 -6.37 -24.82
CA VAL A 175 6.11 -5.08 -25.42
C VAL A 175 6.16 -5.17 -26.94
N GLU A 176 5.48 -4.26 -27.60
CA GLU A 176 5.56 -4.05 -29.06
C GLU A 176 5.42 -5.33 -29.88
N ASN A 177 4.54 -6.24 -29.47
CA ASN A 177 4.23 -7.43 -30.26
C ASN A 177 3.24 -7.09 -31.40
N ALA A 178 3.35 -7.79 -32.51
CA ALA A 178 2.54 -7.50 -33.71
C ALA A 178 1.04 -7.76 -33.51
N ARG A 179 0.66 -8.63 -32.58
CA ARG A 179 -0.73 -8.99 -32.26
C ARG A 179 -1.04 -8.77 -30.79
N SER A 180 -2.29 -9.06 -30.41
CA SER A 180 -2.69 -9.08 -28.99
C SER A 180 -1.73 -9.92 -28.16
N ALA A 181 -1.40 -9.45 -26.95
CA ALA A 181 -0.48 -10.17 -26.09
C ALA A 181 -1.04 -11.53 -25.64
N ILE A 182 -2.28 -11.54 -25.17
CA ILE A 182 -2.96 -12.76 -24.68
C ILE A 182 -4.37 -12.81 -25.25
N GLY A 183 -4.79 -14.00 -25.70
CA GLY A 183 -6.17 -14.16 -26.13
C GLY A 183 -6.57 -15.59 -26.49
N SER A 184 -7.87 -15.76 -26.71
CA SER A 184 -8.48 -17.04 -27.12
C SER A 184 -9.42 -16.86 -28.32
N GLY A 185 -9.91 -17.97 -28.84
CA GLY A 185 -10.93 -17.98 -29.89
C GLY A 185 -12.33 -17.64 -29.35
N ALA A 186 -13.23 -17.21 -30.23
CA ALA A 186 -14.60 -16.84 -29.87
C ALA A 186 -15.49 -18.04 -29.47
N ASN A 187 -15.06 -19.25 -29.75
CA ASN A 187 -15.82 -20.50 -29.53
C ASN A 187 -15.04 -21.54 -28.70
N THR A 188 -14.01 -21.09 -27.98
CA THR A 188 -13.19 -21.94 -27.13
C THR A 188 -13.19 -21.35 -25.73
N GLU A 189 -13.40 -22.19 -24.73
CA GLU A 189 -13.49 -21.78 -23.34
C GLU A 189 -12.12 -21.73 -22.66
N GLY A 190 -11.95 -20.80 -21.70
CA GLY A 190 -10.79 -20.77 -20.83
C GLY A 190 -10.85 -19.60 -19.86
N SER A 191 -10.46 -19.84 -18.62
CA SER A 191 -10.46 -18.89 -17.51
C SER A 191 -9.04 -18.54 -17.10
N PRO A 192 -8.31 -17.69 -17.85
CA PRO A 192 -6.95 -17.32 -17.55
C PRO A 192 -6.84 -16.51 -16.25
N GLN A 193 -5.67 -16.59 -15.61
CA GLN A 193 -5.26 -15.71 -14.53
C GLN A 193 -4.12 -14.81 -15.04
N ILE A 194 -4.41 -13.54 -15.27
CA ILE A 194 -3.51 -12.54 -15.83
C ILE A 194 -3.25 -11.50 -14.73
N MET A 195 -2.11 -11.60 -14.04
CA MET A 195 -1.90 -10.84 -12.82
C MET A 195 -0.53 -10.15 -12.77
N TYR A 196 -0.54 -8.86 -12.42
CA TYR A 196 0.69 -8.09 -12.18
C TYR A 196 1.65 -8.06 -13.38
N ASN A 197 1.11 -7.93 -14.60
CA ASN A 197 1.89 -7.87 -15.83
C ASN A 197 1.91 -6.46 -16.42
N GLU A 198 2.89 -6.21 -17.30
CA GLU A 198 2.97 -4.99 -18.12
C GLU A 198 2.64 -5.33 -19.59
N PHE A 199 1.70 -4.59 -20.17
CA PHE A 199 1.31 -4.66 -21.58
C PHE A 199 1.53 -3.29 -22.21
N ILE A 200 2.57 -3.14 -23.01
CA ILE A 200 2.97 -1.84 -23.56
C ILE A 200 3.02 -1.91 -25.08
N GLY A 201 2.17 -1.15 -25.74
CA GLY A 201 2.19 -0.93 -27.18
C GLY A 201 2.04 -2.19 -28.04
N ASN A 202 1.39 -3.24 -27.54
CA ASN A 202 1.14 -4.44 -28.35
C ASN A 202 0.13 -4.17 -29.46
N THR A 203 0.00 -5.12 -30.39
CA THR A 203 -0.80 -5.01 -31.63
C THR A 203 -0.23 -3.92 -32.53
N THR A 204 1.10 -3.98 -32.80
CA THR A 204 1.79 -3.00 -33.65
C THR A 204 1.34 -3.02 -35.11
N ASP A 205 0.63 -4.06 -35.53
CA ASP A 205 -0.05 -4.09 -36.86
C ASP A 205 -1.26 -3.13 -36.90
N ASN A 206 -1.55 -2.46 -35.80
CA ASN A 206 -2.63 -1.48 -35.64
C ASN A 206 -3.99 -2.01 -36.10
N SER A 207 -4.21 -3.31 -36.00
CA SER A 207 -5.50 -3.93 -36.27
C SER A 207 -6.49 -3.58 -35.16
N ASN A 208 -7.78 -3.57 -35.49
CA ASN A 208 -8.84 -3.31 -34.52
C ASN A 208 -8.98 -4.46 -33.50
N ARG A 209 -8.01 -4.59 -32.61
CA ARG A 209 -7.93 -5.61 -31.54
C ARG A 209 -7.41 -4.99 -30.25
N PRO A 210 -7.84 -5.48 -29.08
CA PRO A 210 -7.25 -5.05 -27.81
C PRO A 210 -5.91 -5.75 -27.55
N GLN A 211 -5.15 -5.23 -26.60
CA GLN A 211 -3.91 -5.87 -26.16
C GLN A 211 -4.18 -7.20 -25.44
N ILE A 212 -5.27 -7.28 -24.67
CA ILE A 212 -5.78 -8.51 -24.05
C ILE A 212 -7.15 -8.80 -24.66
N ASN A 213 -7.27 -9.91 -25.40
CA ASN A 213 -8.46 -10.25 -26.17
C ASN A 213 -9.00 -11.64 -25.84
N LEU A 214 -9.86 -11.70 -24.81
CA LEU A 214 -10.36 -12.95 -24.28
C LEU A 214 -11.72 -13.31 -24.91
N GLY A 215 -11.86 -14.58 -25.30
CA GLY A 215 -13.12 -15.21 -25.65
C GLY A 215 -13.89 -15.68 -24.41
N PRO A 216 -14.86 -16.61 -24.58
CA PRO A 216 -15.66 -17.12 -23.46
C PRO A 216 -14.81 -17.72 -22.35
N GLY A 217 -15.22 -17.48 -21.11
CA GLY A 217 -14.67 -18.17 -19.95
C GLY A 217 -15.08 -19.64 -19.92
N GLY A 218 -14.40 -20.40 -19.08
CA GLY A 218 -14.80 -21.78 -18.75
C GLY A 218 -15.65 -21.81 -17.48
N ASN A 219 -15.61 -22.95 -16.77
CA ASN A 219 -16.32 -23.11 -15.51
C ASN A 219 -15.78 -22.23 -14.36
N ASP A 220 -14.52 -21.85 -14.45
CA ASP A 220 -13.82 -21.07 -13.44
C ASP A 220 -13.98 -19.56 -13.69
N THR A 221 -13.52 -18.76 -12.74
CA THR A 221 -13.46 -17.31 -12.89
C THR A 221 -12.15 -16.91 -13.54
N LEU A 222 -12.22 -16.11 -14.62
CA LEU A 222 -11.03 -15.46 -15.17
C LEU A 222 -10.65 -14.24 -14.34
N TYR A 223 -9.36 -13.99 -14.18
CA TYR A 223 -8.83 -12.88 -13.39
C TYR A 223 -7.91 -12.00 -14.25
N ILE A 224 -8.15 -10.70 -14.23
CA ILE A 224 -7.28 -9.68 -14.81
C ILE A 224 -7.01 -8.68 -13.70
N VAL A 225 -5.89 -8.82 -12.97
CA VAL A 225 -5.67 -8.14 -11.70
C VAL A 225 -4.28 -7.51 -11.62
N GLY A 226 -4.21 -6.24 -11.24
CA GLY A 226 -2.95 -5.55 -10.98
C GLY A 226 -2.07 -5.33 -12.20
N ASN A 227 -2.64 -5.32 -13.42
CA ASN A 227 -1.86 -5.15 -14.63
C ASN A 227 -1.75 -3.68 -15.05
N TYR A 228 -0.66 -3.33 -15.70
CA TYR A 228 -0.46 -2.07 -16.41
C TYR A 228 -0.66 -2.29 -17.91
N VAL A 229 -1.61 -1.57 -18.53
CA VAL A 229 -2.00 -1.74 -19.95
C VAL A 229 -1.95 -0.39 -20.65
N GLU A 230 -0.88 -0.12 -21.37
CA GLU A 230 -0.64 1.13 -22.08
C GLU A 230 -0.69 0.96 -23.59
N GLY A 231 -1.55 1.73 -24.25
CA GLY A 231 -1.67 1.77 -25.70
C GLY A 231 -0.74 2.81 -26.34
N VAL A 232 -0.31 2.54 -27.57
CA VAL A 232 0.43 3.49 -28.43
C VAL A 232 -0.12 3.53 -29.85
N ASN A 233 -1.02 2.61 -30.19
CA ASN A 233 -1.59 2.46 -31.53
C ASN A 233 -3.07 2.85 -31.52
N ASP A 234 -3.49 3.72 -32.43
CA ASP A 234 -4.78 4.42 -32.42
C ASP A 234 -6.00 3.50 -32.63
N ASN A 235 -5.84 2.31 -33.24
CA ASN A 235 -6.94 1.35 -33.40
C ASN A 235 -6.96 0.26 -32.30
N VAL A 236 -6.06 0.30 -31.34
CA VAL A 236 -5.86 -0.78 -30.37
C VAL A 236 -6.56 -0.48 -29.06
N GLY A 237 -7.46 -1.38 -28.61
CA GLY A 237 -8.09 -1.31 -27.29
C GLY A 237 -7.20 -1.86 -26.18
N GLY A 238 -7.56 -1.59 -24.92
CA GLY A 238 -6.86 -2.14 -23.76
C GLY A 238 -7.21 -3.61 -23.56
N ILE A 239 -8.36 -3.86 -22.97
CA ILE A 239 -8.84 -5.20 -22.57
C ILE A 239 -10.23 -5.46 -23.16
N SER A 240 -10.46 -6.67 -23.66
CA SER A 240 -11.80 -7.11 -24.03
C SER A 240 -12.09 -8.53 -23.55
N VAL A 241 -13.31 -8.71 -22.98
CA VAL A 241 -13.90 -10.00 -22.62
C VAL A 241 -15.14 -10.20 -23.47
N ASN A 242 -15.13 -11.25 -24.29
CA ASN A 242 -16.15 -11.46 -25.31
C ASN A 242 -16.81 -12.83 -25.16
N SER A 243 -18.13 -12.90 -25.31
CA SER A 243 -18.89 -14.15 -25.44
C SER A 243 -19.91 -13.98 -26.56
N LEU A 244 -19.40 -14.04 -27.79
CA LEU A 244 -20.19 -13.72 -29.02
C LEU A 244 -21.09 -14.88 -29.47
N VAL A 245 -20.74 -16.10 -29.15
CA VAL A 245 -21.48 -17.30 -29.55
C VAL A 245 -22.28 -17.95 -28.43
N GLY A 246 -22.29 -17.31 -27.23
CA GLY A 246 -23.12 -17.72 -26.11
C GLY A 246 -22.76 -19.08 -25.51
N VAL A 247 -21.52 -19.52 -25.62
CA VAL A 247 -21.03 -20.78 -25.03
C VAL A 247 -20.65 -20.52 -23.59
N GLY A 248 -21.14 -21.34 -22.66
CA GLY A 248 -20.79 -21.29 -21.24
C GLY A 248 -21.18 -19.99 -20.54
N ASP A 249 -20.84 -19.91 -19.25
CA ASP A 249 -20.96 -18.71 -18.43
C ASP A 249 -19.58 -18.12 -18.18
N THR A 250 -19.34 -16.91 -18.66
CA THR A 250 -18.08 -16.20 -18.41
C THR A 250 -18.17 -15.42 -17.11
N LYS A 251 -17.38 -15.80 -16.11
CA LYS A 251 -17.21 -15.04 -14.88
C LYS A 251 -15.87 -14.32 -14.90
N ALA A 252 -15.86 -13.01 -14.65
CA ALA A 252 -14.64 -12.21 -14.75
C ALA A 252 -14.46 -11.29 -13.54
N VAL A 253 -13.22 -11.21 -13.05
CA VAL A 253 -12.77 -10.21 -12.07
C VAL A 253 -11.72 -9.35 -12.73
N ILE A 254 -12.00 -8.06 -12.84
CA ILE A 254 -11.11 -7.04 -13.41
C ILE A 254 -10.84 -6.03 -12.30
N SER A 255 -9.70 -6.13 -11.64
CA SER A 255 -9.41 -5.26 -10.50
C SER A 255 -7.97 -4.77 -10.46
N ASP A 256 -7.79 -3.60 -9.83
CA ASP A 256 -6.48 -3.04 -9.53
C ASP A 256 -5.59 -2.80 -10.77
N ASN A 257 -6.19 -2.71 -11.97
CA ASN A 257 -5.44 -2.47 -13.20
C ASN A 257 -5.30 -0.97 -13.47
N ILE A 258 -4.19 -0.59 -14.10
CA ILE A 258 -3.99 0.72 -14.71
C ILE A 258 -4.10 0.55 -16.23
N ILE A 259 -5.12 1.16 -16.83
CA ILE A 259 -5.43 1.03 -18.27
C ILE A 259 -5.43 2.41 -18.90
N ILE A 260 -4.40 2.72 -19.68
CA ILE A 260 -4.16 4.09 -20.16
C ILE A 260 -3.83 4.14 -21.67
N ASN A 261 -4.16 5.27 -22.30
CA ASN A 261 -3.75 5.59 -23.66
C ASN A 261 -4.17 4.55 -24.72
N ASN A 262 -5.24 3.80 -24.49
CA ASN A 262 -5.76 2.87 -25.49
C ASN A 262 -6.87 3.54 -26.32
N ARG A 263 -7.35 2.89 -27.36
CA ARG A 263 -8.55 3.32 -28.09
C ARG A 263 -9.82 3.26 -27.23
N TYR A 264 -9.89 2.28 -26.33
CA TYR A 264 -10.86 2.13 -25.25
C TYR A 264 -10.19 1.36 -24.12
N GLY A 265 -10.63 1.58 -22.87
CA GLY A 265 -10.02 0.91 -21.72
C GLY A 265 -10.42 -0.56 -21.64
N TYR A 266 -11.66 -0.83 -21.31
CA TYR A 266 -12.23 -2.18 -21.18
C TYR A 266 -13.51 -2.31 -22.02
N ALA A 267 -13.68 -3.45 -22.66
CA ALA A 267 -14.90 -3.79 -23.40
C ALA A 267 -15.44 -5.16 -22.96
N GLN A 268 -16.75 -5.24 -22.73
CA GLN A 268 -17.49 -6.47 -22.46
C GLN A 268 -18.56 -6.66 -23.52
N ILE A 269 -18.46 -7.72 -24.32
CA ILE A 269 -19.27 -7.85 -25.53
C ILE A 269 -19.93 -9.24 -25.61
N GLY A 270 -21.24 -9.28 -25.84
CA GLY A 270 -22.01 -10.51 -26.08
C GLY A 270 -23.00 -10.85 -24.98
N SER A 271 -23.12 -12.13 -24.64
CA SER A 271 -24.06 -12.66 -23.64
C SER A 271 -23.36 -13.62 -22.67
N ASN A 272 -24.06 -14.00 -21.58
CA ASN A 272 -23.55 -14.91 -20.55
C ASN A 272 -22.20 -14.45 -19.95
N ILE A 273 -22.06 -13.14 -19.70
CA ILE A 273 -20.90 -12.57 -19.03
C ILE A 273 -21.35 -11.96 -17.71
N SER A 274 -20.68 -12.30 -16.63
CA SER A 274 -20.84 -11.71 -15.32
C SER A 274 -19.51 -11.20 -14.80
N SER A 275 -19.29 -9.88 -14.83
CA SER A 275 -18.04 -9.28 -14.39
C SER A 275 -18.17 -8.48 -13.11
N ARG A 276 -17.07 -8.43 -12.37
CA ARG A 276 -16.82 -7.51 -11.27
C ARG A 276 -15.63 -6.65 -11.64
N ILE A 277 -15.86 -5.34 -11.77
CA ILE A 277 -14.87 -4.36 -12.22
C ILE A 277 -14.64 -3.39 -11.06
N THR A 278 -13.52 -3.52 -10.38
CA THR A 278 -13.31 -2.78 -9.13
C THR A 278 -11.88 -2.25 -9.02
N ASP A 279 -11.75 -1.06 -8.43
CA ASP A 279 -10.47 -0.51 -8.01
C ASP A 279 -9.47 -0.29 -9.17
N ASN A 280 -9.98 -0.12 -10.41
CA ASN A 280 -9.13 0.15 -11.57
C ASN A 280 -8.94 1.66 -11.79
N ILE A 281 -7.81 2.02 -12.39
CA ILE A 281 -7.50 3.35 -12.89
C ILE A 281 -7.56 3.30 -14.42
N ILE A 282 -8.54 3.99 -15.03
CA ILE A 282 -8.87 3.92 -16.47
C ILE A 282 -8.81 5.33 -17.04
N LEU A 283 -7.65 5.68 -17.61
CA LEU A 283 -7.34 7.07 -17.98
C LEU A 283 -7.04 7.21 -19.47
N ASP A 284 -7.50 8.32 -20.07
CA ASP A 284 -7.08 8.79 -21.39
C ASP A 284 -7.19 7.74 -22.51
N ASN A 285 -8.15 6.81 -22.41
CA ASN A 285 -8.36 5.80 -23.44
C ASN A 285 -9.12 6.40 -24.63
N ASN A 286 -8.48 7.34 -25.28
CA ASN A 286 -9.04 8.18 -26.34
C ASN A 286 -8.05 8.39 -27.51
N ILE A 287 -6.99 7.59 -27.62
CA ILE A 287 -5.88 7.81 -28.55
C ILE A 287 -6.34 7.95 -30.00
N GLN A 288 -7.40 7.25 -30.43
CA GLN A 288 -8.00 7.40 -31.75
C GLN A 288 -8.75 8.72 -31.93
N ASN A 289 -9.17 9.33 -30.83
CA ASN A 289 -9.94 10.58 -30.76
C ASN A 289 -11.17 10.61 -31.71
N ASN A 290 -11.86 9.47 -31.82
CA ASN A 290 -13.07 9.33 -32.62
C ASN A 290 -14.20 8.69 -31.79
N PRO A 291 -15.14 9.49 -31.25
CA PRO A 291 -16.18 9.00 -30.35
C PRO A 291 -17.17 8.02 -31.00
N SER A 292 -17.25 7.98 -32.32
CA SER A 292 -18.10 7.02 -33.06
C SER A 292 -17.47 5.63 -33.18
N LEU A 293 -16.17 5.49 -32.93
CA LEU A 293 -15.42 4.25 -33.09
C LEU A 293 -14.85 3.70 -31.79
N GLY A 294 -14.73 4.52 -30.75
CA GLY A 294 -14.13 4.14 -29.48
C GLY A 294 -14.11 5.26 -28.47
N GLY A 295 -13.14 5.23 -27.55
CA GLY A 295 -12.94 6.27 -26.55
C GLY A 295 -13.69 6.06 -25.25
N SER A 296 -14.30 4.90 -25.02
CA SER A 296 -14.93 4.59 -23.74
C SER A 296 -13.89 4.11 -22.73
N GLY A 297 -13.95 4.61 -21.49
CA GLY A 297 -13.25 4.00 -20.38
C GLY A 297 -13.74 2.56 -20.18
N LEU A 298 -15.05 2.39 -19.98
CA LEU A 298 -15.71 1.08 -19.98
C LEU A 298 -16.78 1.04 -21.08
N ASN A 299 -16.80 -0.02 -21.88
CA ASN A 299 -17.81 -0.24 -22.91
C ASN A 299 -18.54 -1.57 -22.70
N PHE A 300 -19.85 -1.54 -22.62
CA PHE A 300 -20.72 -2.70 -22.49
C PHE A 300 -21.63 -2.80 -23.70
N TYR A 301 -21.55 -3.92 -24.43
CA TYR A 301 -22.40 -4.20 -25.57
C TYR A 301 -23.01 -5.61 -25.42
N GLY A 302 -24.26 -5.69 -25.09
CA GLY A 302 -24.93 -6.95 -24.75
C GLY A 302 -25.95 -7.41 -25.77
N ALA A 303 -26.09 -8.70 -25.93
CA ALA A 303 -27.20 -9.31 -26.70
C ALA A 303 -28.46 -9.47 -25.82
N ASP A 304 -28.30 -9.61 -24.51
CA ASP A 304 -29.37 -9.75 -23.51
C ASP A 304 -28.87 -9.44 -22.10
N VAL A 305 -29.76 -9.45 -21.09
CA VAL A 305 -29.47 -9.16 -19.68
C VAL A 305 -28.58 -10.20 -18.99
N SER A 306 -28.15 -11.26 -19.65
CA SER A 306 -27.10 -12.15 -19.14
C SER A 306 -25.71 -11.54 -19.26
N ASN A 307 -25.56 -10.49 -20.08
CA ASN A 307 -24.40 -9.60 -20.06
C ASN A 307 -24.58 -8.61 -18.90
N LYS A 308 -23.88 -8.83 -17.79
CA LYS A 308 -24.01 -8.04 -16.58
C LYS A 308 -22.67 -7.69 -15.96
N ALA A 309 -22.62 -6.55 -15.29
CA ALA A 309 -21.43 -6.07 -14.62
C ALA A 309 -21.77 -5.36 -13.28
N VAL A 310 -20.92 -5.56 -12.29
CA VAL A 310 -20.87 -4.76 -11.06
C VAL A 310 -19.61 -3.90 -11.08
N VAL A 311 -19.76 -2.58 -11.04
CA VAL A 311 -18.66 -1.62 -11.21
C VAL A 311 -18.52 -0.78 -9.93
N ARG A 312 -17.40 -0.85 -9.25
CA ARG A 312 -17.18 -0.20 -7.95
C ARG A 312 -15.77 0.39 -7.82
N ARG A 313 -15.69 1.57 -7.24
CA ARG A 313 -14.44 2.23 -6.83
C ARG A 313 -13.37 2.35 -7.93
N ASN A 314 -13.78 2.56 -9.18
CA ASN A 314 -12.85 2.83 -10.26
C ASN A 314 -12.64 4.34 -10.45
N ILE A 315 -11.45 4.74 -10.88
CA ILE A 315 -11.20 6.06 -11.45
C ILE A 315 -11.34 5.95 -12.96
N ILE A 316 -12.24 6.72 -13.56
CA ILE A 316 -12.52 6.70 -14.98
C ILE A 316 -12.46 8.14 -15.50
N ALA A 317 -11.35 8.51 -16.14
CA ALA A 317 -11.11 9.90 -16.49
C ALA A 317 -10.42 10.10 -17.83
N GLY A 318 -10.59 11.29 -18.43
CA GLY A 318 -9.91 11.67 -19.67
C GLY A 318 -10.35 10.89 -20.92
N ASN A 319 -11.37 10.05 -20.83
CA ASN A 319 -11.88 9.28 -21.96
C ASN A 319 -12.89 10.11 -22.78
N LEU A 320 -13.20 9.72 -24.04
CA LEU A 320 -14.27 10.38 -24.81
C LEU A 320 -15.66 10.07 -24.22
N TRP A 321 -15.80 8.93 -23.59
CA TRP A 321 -16.96 8.47 -22.82
C TRP A 321 -16.45 7.82 -21.53
N GLY A 322 -16.97 8.16 -20.38
CA GLY A 322 -16.62 7.46 -19.14
C GLY A 322 -17.06 6.00 -19.22
N ILE A 323 -18.37 5.77 -19.25
CA ILE A 323 -18.98 4.45 -19.51
C ILE A 323 -19.96 4.58 -20.68
N THR A 324 -19.99 3.58 -21.55
CA THR A 324 -21.05 3.40 -22.55
C THR A 324 -21.73 2.06 -22.35
N SER A 325 -23.08 2.04 -22.37
CA SER A 325 -23.89 0.83 -22.43
C SER A 325 -24.75 0.83 -23.68
N GLN A 326 -24.79 -0.29 -24.39
CA GLN A 326 -25.43 -0.40 -25.69
C GLN A 326 -26.23 -1.71 -25.81
N GLU A 327 -27.32 -1.67 -26.58
CA GLU A 327 -28.24 -2.77 -26.82
C GLU A 327 -28.91 -3.23 -25.50
N VAL A 328 -28.61 -4.45 -25.01
CA VAL A 328 -29.25 -5.00 -23.80
C VAL A 328 -28.16 -5.48 -22.82
N VAL A 329 -27.94 -4.74 -21.77
CA VAL A 329 -26.97 -5.06 -20.71
C VAL A 329 -27.55 -4.76 -19.33
N ALA A 330 -27.12 -5.48 -18.30
CA ALA A 330 -27.50 -5.24 -16.91
C ALA A 330 -26.28 -4.77 -16.12
N ILE A 331 -26.19 -3.46 -15.90
CA ILE A 331 -25.07 -2.84 -15.18
C ILE A 331 -25.53 -2.36 -13.82
N ASP A 332 -24.75 -2.64 -12.79
CA ASP A 332 -24.89 -2.09 -11.44
C ASP A 332 -23.70 -1.20 -11.13
N LEU A 333 -23.92 0.13 -11.12
CA LEU A 333 -22.95 1.15 -10.76
C LEU A 333 -23.07 1.59 -9.29
N GLY A 334 -24.01 1.05 -8.52
CA GLY A 334 -24.19 1.34 -7.09
C GLY A 334 -25.64 1.37 -6.65
N THR A 335 -25.90 0.79 -5.49
CA THR A 335 -27.20 0.81 -4.81
C THR A 335 -27.11 1.57 -3.50
N ALA A 336 -28.25 1.85 -2.87
CA ALA A 336 -28.28 2.53 -1.56
C ALA A 336 -27.55 1.74 -0.45
N THR A 337 -27.53 0.41 -0.53
CA THR A 337 -26.85 -0.46 0.46
C THR A 337 -25.43 -0.85 0.05
N ASN A 338 -25.07 -0.65 -1.21
CA ASN A 338 -23.72 -0.91 -1.75
C ASN A 338 -23.39 0.18 -2.79
N PRO A 339 -23.00 1.39 -2.34
CA PRO A 339 -22.72 2.52 -3.22
C PRO A 339 -21.61 2.24 -4.24
N GLY A 340 -21.64 2.94 -5.36
CA GLY A 340 -20.72 2.76 -6.47
C GLY A 340 -19.29 3.09 -6.12
N GLY A 341 -19.08 4.25 -5.53
CA GLY A 341 -17.75 4.76 -5.18
C GLY A 341 -16.85 5.06 -6.37
N ASN A 342 -17.35 4.95 -7.61
CA ASN A 342 -16.57 5.31 -8.79
C ASN A 342 -16.36 6.82 -8.88
N VAL A 343 -15.25 7.23 -9.48
CA VAL A 343 -14.86 8.63 -9.65
C VAL A 343 -14.73 8.92 -11.15
N PHE A 344 -15.61 9.76 -11.67
CA PHE A 344 -15.60 10.20 -13.06
C PHE A 344 -15.15 11.65 -13.14
N TYR A 345 -14.22 11.98 -14.04
CA TYR A 345 -13.89 13.37 -14.36
C TYR A 345 -13.23 13.51 -15.73
N ASN A 346 -13.32 14.68 -16.33
CA ASN A 346 -12.71 15.00 -17.62
C ASN A 346 -13.06 14.02 -18.77
N ASN A 347 -14.14 13.24 -18.63
CA ASN A 347 -14.64 12.43 -19.73
C ASN A 347 -15.53 13.29 -20.63
N GLY A 348 -15.35 13.19 -21.96
CA GLY A 348 -16.21 13.95 -22.86
C GLY A 348 -15.67 14.06 -24.27
N ASN A 349 -16.54 14.52 -25.16
CA ASN A 349 -16.20 14.77 -26.56
C ASN A 349 -17.06 15.89 -27.11
N SER A 350 -16.63 16.53 -28.19
CA SER A 350 -17.36 17.60 -28.87
C SER A 350 -17.82 18.76 -27.96
N GLY A 351 -17.11 18.98 -26.83
CA GLY A 351 -17.43 20.04 -25.87
C GLY A 351 -18.50 19.67 -24.84
N GLN A 352 -18.98 18.44 -24.84
CA GLN A 352 -19.92 17.88 -23.88
C GLN A 352 -19.23 16.85 -22.97
N THR A 353 -19.51 16.91 -21.67
CA THR A 353 -19.08 15.90 -20.69
C THR A 353 -19.99 14.67 -20.74
N TYR A 354 -19.40 13.49 -20.78
CA TYR A 354 -20.11 12.22 -20.73
C TYR A 354 -19.46 11.28 -19.70
N ALA A 355 -19.93 11.33 -18.48
CA ALA A 355 -19.53 10.39 -17.45
C ALA A 355 -20.18 9.01 -17.68
N PHE A 356 -21.47 8.99 -18.02
CA PHE A 356 -22.18 7.77 -18.40
C PHE A 356 -23.15 8.03 -19.57
N TYR A 357 -23.05 7.21 -20.60
CA TYR A 357 -23.94 7.21 -21.75
C TYR A 357 -24.74 5.90 -21.77
N ASN A 358 -25.96 5.92 -21.23
CA ASN A 358 -26.88 4.78 -21.26
C ASN A 358 -27.68 4.77 -22.56
N ASN A 359 -27.16 4.08 -23.59
CA ASN A 359 -27.85 3.87 -24.85
C ASN A 359 -28.61 2.51 -24.86
N THR A 360 -29.32 2.22 -23.78
CA THR A 360 -30.16 1.01 -23.63
C THR A 360 -31.51 1.37 -23.03
N ALA A 361 -32.53 0.52 -23.22
CA ALA A 361 -33.80 0.65 -22.54
C ALA A 361 -33.76 0.09 -21.08
N GLN A 362 -32.61 -0.35 -20.60
CA GLN A 362 -32.44 -0.93 -19.27
C GLN A 362 -32.21 0.15 -18.23
N ASP A 363 -32.94 0.08 -17.11
CA ASP A 363 -32.69 0.92 -15.95
C ASP A 363 -31.37 0.55 -15.28
N VAL A 364 -30.65 1.56 -14.77
CA VAL A 364 -29.35 1.40 -14.13
C VAL A 364 -29.34 2.02 -12.74
N ASN A 365 -28.94 1.25 -11.74
CA ASN A 365 -28.61 1.80 -10.42
C ASN A 365 -27.18 2.34 -10.43
N ALA A 366 -27.00 3.61 -10.02
CA ALA A 366 -25.73 4.32 -10.07
C ALA A 366 -25.49 5.21 -8.83
N ILE A 367 -26.06 4.82 -7.70
CA ILE A 367 -26.02 5.58 -6.44
C ILE A 367 -24.61 5.61 -5.86
N GLY A 368 -24.20 6.77 -5.34
CA GLY A 368 -22.96 6.94 -4.58
C GLY A 368 -21.69 6.97 -5.44
N ASN A 369 -21.80 7.46 -6.69
CA ASN A 369 -20.66 7.77 -7.53
C ASN A 369 -20.40 9.28 -7.54
N TYR A 370 -19.13 9.64 -7.71
CA TYR A 370 -18.74 11.00 -8.01
C TYR A 370 -18.74 11.21 -9.53
N TRP A 371 -19.50 12.18 -10.00
CA TRP A 371 -19.75 12.43 -11.42
C TRP A 371 -18.94 13.58 -12.02
N GLY A 372 -17.82 13.96 -11.40
CA GLY A 372 -17.00 15.10 -11.83
C GLY A 372 -17.43 16.43 -11.20
N THR A 373 -18.39 16.37 -10.29
CA THR A 373 -18.95 17.55 -9.59
C THR A 373 -19.57 17.14 -8.27
N ASN A 374 -19.67 18.09 -7.34
CA ASN A 374 -20.44 17.95 -6.09
C ASN A 374 -21.89 18.44 -6.23
N GLU A 375 -22.27 18.97 -7.41
CA GLU A 375 -23.58 19.55 -7.68
C GLU A 375 -24.47 18.55 -8.44
N VAL A 376 -25.54 18.09 -7.81
CA VAL A 376 -26.49 17.10 -8.38
C VAL A 376 -27.03 17.56 -9.75
N ALA A 377 -27.41 18.83 -9.86
CA ALA A 377 -27.97 19.37 -11.11
C ALA A 377 -26.94 19.42 -12.26
N VAL A 378 -25.64 19.51 -11.93
CA VAL A 378 -24.55 19.43 -12.91
C VAL A 378 -24.28 17.98 -13.27
N ALA A 379 -24.28 17.07 -12.29
CA ALA A 379 -24.11 15.63 -12.50
C ALA A 379 -25.15 15.07 -13.49
N GLU A 380 -26.40 15.52 -13.41
CA GLU A 380 -27.46 15.16 -14.37
C GLU A 380 -27.04 15.44 -15.81
N THR A 381 -26.40 16.57 -16.09
CA THR A 381 -25.98 16.92 -17.46
C THR A 381 -24.82 16.06 -17.98
N TYR A 382 -24.18 15.26 -17.14
CA TYR A 382 -23.06 14.36 -17.49
C TYR A 382 -23.50 12.91 -17.68
N ILE A 383 -24.78 12.63 -17.39
CA ILE A 383 -25.41 11.30 -17.51
C ILE A 383 -26.46 11.37 -18.61
N PHE A 384 -26.23 10.66 -19.73
CA PHE A 384 -27.22 10.56 -20.80
C PHE A 384 -28.11 9.35 -20.59
N HIS A 385 -29.44 9.56 -20.45
CA HIS A 385 -30.41 8.51 -20.11
C HIS A 385 -31.86 8.92 -20.44
N GLN A 386 -32.85 8.32 -19.78
CA GLN A 386 -34.29 8.54 -20.00
C GLN A 386 -34.73 10.01 -19.96
N ALA A 387 -34.04 10.87 -19.20
CA ALA A 387 -34.35 12.30 -19.15
C ALA A 387 -34.02 13.01 -20.47
N ASP A 388 -33.02 12.53 -21.23
CA ASP A 388 -32.63 13.06 -22.53
C ASP A 388 -33.39 12.43 -23.68
N ASP A 389 -33.69 11.11 -23.57
CA ASP A 389 -34.46 10.36 -24.55
C ASP A 389 -35.39 9.35 -23.84
N ALA A 390 -36.69 9.57 -23.91
CA ALA A 390 -37.72 8.77 -23.22
C ALA A 390 -37.75 7.29 -23.63
N THR A 391 -37.02 6.86 -24.66
CA THR A 391 -36.89 5.46 -25.06
C THR A 391 -35.81 4.71 -24.30
N LEU A 392 -34.97 5.43 -23.57
CA LEU A 392 -33.86 4.88 -22.77
C LEU A 392 -34.30 4.53 -21.35
N GLY A 393 -33.50 3.71 -20.69
CA GLY A 393 -33.69 3.35 -19.29
C GLY A 393 -33.30 4.48 -18.34
N LEU A 394 -33.97 4.53 -17.20
CA LEU A 394 -33.69 5.48 -16.14
C LEU A 394 -32.33 5.15 -15.46
N VAL A 395 -31.50 6.15 -15.24
CA VAL A 395 -30.33 6.04 -14.36
C VAL A 395 -30.68 6.64 -13.00
N THR A 396 -30.70 5.79 -11.97
CA THR A 396 -30.89 6.24 -10.58
C THR A 396 -29.53 6.51 -9.97
N TYR A 397 -29.11 7.78 -9.90
CA TYR A 397 -27.76 8.15 -9.49
C TYR A 397 -27.70 8.92 -8.15
N GLU A 398 -28.83 9.36 -7.62
CA GLU A 398 -28.90 10.04 -6.33
C GLU A 398 -29.08 9.08 -5.15
N PRO A 399 -28.39 9.35 -3.99
CA PRO A 399 -27.45 10.45 -3.78
C PRO A 399 -26.10 10.22 -4.50
N ILE A 400 -25.49 11.34 -4.96
CA ILE A 400 -24.13 11.31 -5.52
C ILE A 400 -23.09 11.23 -4.41
N LYS A 401 -21.88 10.76 -4.72
CA LYS A 401 -20.70 10.93 -3.88
C LYS A 401 -20.16 12.35 -4.08
N THR A 402 -19.83 13.03 -3.00
CA THR A 402 -19.10 14.30 -3.02
C THR A 402 -17.63 14.07 -2.70
N LEU A 403 -16.73 14.83 -3.29
CA LEU A 403 -15.31 14.81 -2.97
C LEU A 403 -14.89 16.12 -2.32
N LEU A 404 -14.23 16.02 -1.19
CA LEU A 404 -13.64 17.13 -0.47
C LEU A 404 -12.11 16.98 -0.48
N ALA A 405 -11.40 18.10 -0.46
CA ALA A 405 -9.94 18.12 -0.40
C ALA A 405 -9.48 17.97 1.06
N GLU A 406 -9.70 16.77 1.63
CA GLU A 406 -9.50 16.46 3.05
C GLU A 406 -8.68 15.19 3.25
N PHE A 407 -7.93 15.12 4.36
CA PHE A 407 -7.29 13.90 4.79
C PHE A 407 -8.29 12.97 5.47
N ILE A 408 -8.21 11.67 5.16
CA ILE A 408 -8.89 10.60 5.90
C ILE A 408 -7.99 10.14 7.05
N SER A 409 -6.69 10.01 6.79
CA SER A 409 -5.68 9.69 7.79
C SER A 409 -4.36 10.36 7.45
N PHE A 410 -3.55 10.61 8.47
CA PHE A 410 -2.18 11.09 8.33
C PHE A 410 -1.35 10.49 9.46
N ALA A 411 -0.21 9.87 9.17
CA ALA A 411 0.63 9.21 10.17
C ALA A 411 2.11 9.19 9.76
N LEU A 412 2.98 9.01 10.74
CA LEU A 412 4.36 8.58 10.52
C LEU A 412 4.47 7.11 10.93
N LEU A 413 4.51 6.21 9.95
CA LEU A 413 4.63 4.78 10.21
C LEU A 413 6.08 4.41 10.53
N ALA A 414 6.30 3.62 11.58
CA ALA A 414 7.63 3.18 12.01
C ALA A 414 8.34 2.35 10.93
N GLU A 415 7.60 1.62 10.11
CA GLU A 415 8.16 0.87 8.97
C GLU A 415 8.86 1.77 7.93
N ASN A 416 8.35 3.00 7.74
CA ASN A 416 8.92 4.00 6.83
C ASN A 416 9.88 4.95 7.55
N ASN A 417 9.83 5.02 8.89
CA ASN A 417 10.60 5.91 9.75
C ASN A 417 11.32 5.11 10.83
N PRO A 418 12.44 4.43 10.50
CA PRO A 418 13.10 3.50 11.43
C PRO A 418 13.66 4.15 12.71
N GLN A 419 13.68 5.48 12.79
CA GLN A 419 14.02 6.23 13.99
C GLN A 419 12.86 6.29 15.02
N LEU A 420 11.64 5.88 14.64
CA LEU A 420 10.47 5.79 15.50
C LEU A 420 10.35 4.38 16.10
N GLU A 421 10.01 4.29 17.39
CA GLU A 421 9.75 3.01 18.06
C GLU A 421 8.34 2.49 17.78
N MET A 422 7.40 3.38 17.42
CA MET A 422 6.01 3.08 17.11
C MET A 422 5.46 4.11 16.13
N ASP A 423 4.33 3.76 15.49
CA ASP A 423 3.60 4.66 14.62
C ASP A 423 3.10 5.89 15.38
N ILE A 424 3.09 7.04 14.72
CA ILE A 424 2.56 8.29 15.24
C ILE A 424 1.40 8.72 14.35
N ASP A 425 0.19 8.66 14.90
CA ASP A 425 -1.01 9.14 14.23
C ASP A 425 -1.14 10.66 14.34
N GLY A 426 -1.40 11.31 13.23
CA GLY A 426 -1.69 12.74 13.16
C GLY A 426 -3.12 13.04 13.62
N GLN A 427 -3.26 14.07 14.44
CA GLN A 427 -4.57 14.61 14.81
C GLN A 427 -5.03 15.59 13.73
N ILE A 428 -6.12 15.25 13.04
CA ILE A 428 -6.67 16.01 11.92
C ILE A 428 -7.76 16.94 12.44
N ASP A 429 -7.57 18.24 12.26
CA ASP A 429 -8.58 19.29 12.49
C ASP A 429 -9.13 19.78 11.15
N MET A 430 -10.36 19.36 10.83
CA MET A 430 -11.04 19.70 9.58
C MET A 430 -11.44 21.18 9.49
N ASP A 431 -11.70 21.83 10.61
CA ASP A 431 -12.12 23.25 10.66
C ASP A 431 -10.91 24.17 10.49
N ALA A 432 -9.78 23.82 11.09
CA ALA A 432 -8.53 24.57 10.98
C ALA A 432 -7.75 24.23 9.70
N LEU A 433 -8.04 23.11 9.04
CA LEU A 433 -7.23 22.48 7.99
C LEU A 433 -5.80 22.24 8.48
N GLU A 434 -5.68 21.64 9.64
CA GLU A 434 -4.41 21.33 10.30
C GLU A 434 -4.28 19.85 10.63
N VAL A 435 -3.06 19.37 10.60
CA VAL A 435 -2.69 18.06 11.14
C VAL A 435 -1.57 18.26 12.15
N THR A 436 -1.76 17.78 13.37
CA THR A 436 -0.76 17.85 14.44
C THR A 436 -0.15 16.48 14.68
N LEU A 437 1.17 16.41 14.68
CA LEU A 437 1.97 15.24 15.00
C LEU A 437 2.71 15.46 16.33
N GLU A 438 2.56 14.57 17.31
CA GLU A 438 3.28 14.61 18.58
C GLU A 438 4.53 13.72 18.48
N ILE A 439 5.67 14.35 18.23
CA ILE A 439 6.94 13.66 17.98
C ILE A 439 7.69 13.46 19.31
N PRO A 440 8.14 12.24 19.64
CA PRO A 440 8.95 11.99 20.81
C PRO A 440 10.22 12.83 20.84
N ALA A 441 10.67 13.16 22.05
CA ALA A 441 11.92 13.89 22.26
C ALA A 441 13.12 13.19 21.60
N GLY A 442 14.03 13.97 21.05
CA GLY A 442 15.28 13.46 20.46
C GLY A 442 15.16 12.86 19.04
N ILE A 443 13.96 12.77 18.48
CA ILE A 443 13.76 12.36 17.07
C ILE A 443 14.04 13.55 16.16
N SER A 444 14.84 13.34 15.11
CA SER A 444 15.05 14.37 14.10
C SER A 444 13.76 14.64 13.32
N LEU A 445 13.41 15.90 13.14
CA LEU A 445 12.27 16.33 12.33
C LEU A 445 12.61 16.38 10.83
N GLU A 446 13.88 16.21 10.47
CA GLU A 446 14.32 16.15 9.07
C GLU A 446 14.12 14.75 8.49
N ASN A 447 13.70 14.68 7.22
CA ASN A 447 13.52 13.43 6.47
C ASN A 447 12.51 12.44 7.06
N LEU A 448 11.48 12.91 7.74
CA LEU A 448 10.35 12.07 8.13
C LEU A 448 9.47 11.76 6.92
N ILE A 449 9.02 10.52 6.82
CA ILE A 449 8.21 10.03 5.70
C ILE A 449 6.76 9.84 6.17
N PRO A 450 5.86 10.80 5.89
CA PRO A 450 4.47 10.68 6.26
C PRO A 450 3.72 9.76 5.29
N THR A 451 2.82 8.97 5.84
CA THR A 451 1.86 8.16 5.10
C THR A 451 0.47 8.72 5.36
N TYR A 452 -0.25 9.08 4.30
CA TYR A 452 -1.61 9.59 4.44
C TYR A 452 -2.57 8.98 3.42
N THR A 453 -3.85 9.00 3.76
CA THR A 453 -4.93 8.62 2.86
C THR A 453 -5.88 9.78 2.64
N VAL A 454 -6.39 9.86 1.42
CA VAL A 454 -7.42 10.81 0.98
C VAL A 454 -8.52 10.06 0.26
N GLU A 455 -9.64 10.68 -0.01
CA GLU A 455 -10.68 10.08 -0.83
C GLU A 455 -10.17 9.74 -2.24
N LEU A 456 -10.67 8.64 -2.79
CA LEU A 456 -10.32 8.19 -4.15
C LEU A 456 -10.54 9.32 -5.16
N GLY A 457 -9.50 9.68 -5.91
CA GLY A 457 -9.50 10.76 -6.89
C GLY A 457 -8.99 12.09 -6.37
N VAL A 458 -8.84 12.31 -5.06
CA VAL A 458 -8.17 13.47 -4.50
C VAL A 458 -6.66 13.29 -4.61
N MET A 459 -5.96 14.33 -5.02
CA MET A 459 -4.50 14.35 -5.12
C MET A 459 -3.90 15.23 -4.04
N GLY A 460 -2.78 14.82 -3.46
CA GLY A 460 -2.03 15.58 -2.47
C GLY A 460 -0.62 15.92 -2.96
N ASN A 461 -0.17 17.11 -2.64
CA ASN A 461 1.19 17.57 -2.91
C ASN A 461 1.74 18.31 -1.67
N PRO A 462 2.81 17.81 -0.99
CA PRO A 462 3.59 16.61 -1.33
C PRO A 462 2.76 15.31 -1.36
N ALA A 463 3.21 14.32 -2.15
CA ALA A 463 2.56 13.02 -2.18
C ALA A 463 2.84 12.23 -0.89
N SER A 464 1.97 11.24 -0.58
CA SER A 464 2.21 10.28 0.50
C SER A 464 3.53 9.54 0.28
N GLU A 465 4.20 9.18 1.36
CA GLU A 465 5.48 8.44 1.36
C GLU A 465 6.67 9.20 0.74
N ILE A 466 6.59 10.51 0.65
CA ILE A 466 7.70 11.38 0.26
C ILE A 466 8.26 12.07 1.50
N ALA A 467 9.55 11.91 1.76
CA ALA A 467 10.24 12.52 2.91
C ALA A 467 10.07 14.04 2.95
N GLN A 468 9.79 14.56 4.15
CA GLN A 468 9.60 15.99 4.44
C GLN A 468 10.47 16.42 5.62
N ASP A 469 10.74 17.72 5.69
CA ASP A 469 11.38 18.37 6.82
C ASP A 469 10.31 19.09 7.66
N PHE A 470 10.03 18.58 8.83
CA PHE A 470 9.05 19.10 9.78
C PHE A 470 9.67 20.01 10.85
N SER A 471 10.90 20.49 10.68
CA SER A 471 11.48 21.53 11.55
C SER A 471 10.73 22.86 11.46
N SER A 472 9.88 23.00 10.47
CA SER A 472 8.85 24.03 10.32
C SER A 472 7.58 23.42 9.76
N ASP A 473 6.46 24.12 9.89
CA ASP A 473 5.16 23.71 9.33
C ASP A 473 5.27 23.37 7.85
N VAL A 474 4.71 22.22 7.44
CA VAL A 474 4.69 21.75 6.05
C VAL A 474 3.30 21.92 5.46
N ILE A 475 3.21 22.58 4.31
CA ILE A 475 1.93 22.79 3.62
C ILE A 475 1.69 21.66 2.62
N TYR A 476 0.55 20.99 2.77
CA TYR A 476 0.02 19.99 1.84
C TYR A 476 -1.16 20.60 1.09
N ASN A 477 -1.04 20.68 -0.23
CA ASN A 477 -2.14 21.10 -1.08
C ASN A 477 -2.90 19.85 -1.55
N LEU A 478 -4.13 19.69 -1.07
CA LEU A 478 -5.05 18.66 -1.55
C LEU A 478 -5.94 19.27 -2.63
N GLU A 479 -6.15 18.53 -3.73
CA GLU A 479 -6.97 18.97 -4.85
C GLU A 479 -7.90 17.85 -5.31
N THR A 480 -9.17 18.20 -5.49
CA THR A 480 -10.17 17.31 -6.07
C THR A 480 -10.16 17.38 -7.59
N PRO A 481 -10.67 16.38 -8.32
CA PRO A 481 -10.72 16.38 -9.78
C PRO A 481 -11.51 17.54 -10.41
N HIS A 482 -12.40 18.18 -9.67
CA HIS A 482 -13.16 19.35 -10.15
C HIS A 482 -12.50 20.68 -9.76
N GLY A 483 -11.28 20.64 -9.22
CA GLY A 483 -10.48 21.84 -8.93
C GLY A 483 -10.77 22.49 -7.58
N ALA A 484 -11.57 21.87 -6.69
CA ALA A 484 -11.64 22.34 -5.32
C ALA A 484 -10.33 21.96 -4.61
N ALA A 485 -9.67 22.97 -4.02
CA ALA A 485 -8.38 22.79 -3.36
C ALA A 485 -8.41 23.27 -1.91
N ALA A 486 -7.66 22.62 -1.05
CA ALA A 486 -7.42 23.03 0.32
C ALA A 486 -5.93 22.94 0.64
N ALA A 487 -5.41 23.95 1.32
CA ALA A 487 -4.05 23.96 1.83
C ALA A 487 -4.09 23.56 3.31
N TRP A 488 -3.55 22.41 3.61
CA TRP A 488 -3.45 21.87 4.95
C TRP A 488 -2.09 22.18 5.55
N THR A 489 -2.06 22.58 6.81
CA THR A 489 -0.82 22.79 7.57
C THR A 489 -0.54 21.56 8.41
N VAL A 490 0.61 20.94 8.23
CA VAL A 490 1.06 19.82 9.08
C VAL A 490 2.12 20.34 10.04
N ILE A 491 1.84 20.23 11.33
CA ILE A 491 2.64 20.75 12.44
C ILE A 491 3.21 19.55 13.21
N ALA A 492 4.52 19.52 13.40
CA ALA A 492 5.18 18.53 14.24
C ALA A 492 5.58 19.17 15.58
N ASN A 493 4.88 18.81 16.64
CA ASN A 493 5.20 19.20 18.00
C ASN A 493 6.21 18.22 18.58
N GLN A 494 7.43 18.65 18.79
CA GLN A 494 8.41 17.82 19.44
C GLN A 494 8.23 17.90 20.96
N GLN A 495 8.05 16.75 21.57
CA GLN A 495 7.98 16.66 23.02
C GLN A 495 9.30 17.13 23.65
N ALA A 496 9.21 17.81 24.78
CA ALA A 496 10.39 18.18 25.54
C ALA A 496 11.14 16.91 25.96
N GLN A 497 12.44 16.92 25.80
CA GLN A 497 13.27 15.84 26.32
C GLN A 497 13.28 15.92 27.85
N THR A 498 12.97 14.82 28.51
CA THR A 498 12.98 14.75 29.97
C THR A 498 13.89 13.62 30.44
N PHE A 499 14.38 13.76 31.65
CA PHE A 499 15.33 12.84 32.24
C PHE A 499 14.95 12.51 33.70
N ASP A 500 15.48 11.41 34.20
CA ASP A 500 15.29 10.99 35.57
C ASP A 500 16.50 11.40 36.40
N LEU A 501 16.21 11.93 37.62
CA LEU A 501 17.20 12.25 38.62
C LEU A 501 17.04 11.28 39.78
N THR A 502 18.05 10.45 39.96
CA THR A 502 18.13 9.51 41.08
C THR A 502 18.97 10.11 42.20
N PHE A 503 18.47 10.15 43.43
CA PHE A 503 19.26 10.40 44.60
C PHE A 503 19.60 9.08 45.29
N LEU A 504 20.86 8.95 45.68
CA LEU A 504 21.35 7.90 46.56
C LEU A 504 21.88 8.57 47.84
N VAL A 505 21.20 8.36 48.94
CA VAL A 505 21.57 8.95 50.24
C VAL A 505 22.20 7.88 51.12
N THR A 506 23.42 8.14 51.56
CA THR A 506 24.21 7.24 52.42
C THR A 506 24.81 7.98 53.59
N ASP A 507 25.26 7.26 54.62
CA ASP A 507 26.14 7.79 55.64
C ASP A 507 27.62 7.73 55.21
N GLU A 508 28.57 8.19 56.08
CA GLU A 508 30.02 8.16 55.80
C GLU A 508 30.58 6.75 55.60
N GLU A 509 29.88 5.69 56.07
CA GLU A 509 30.26 4.29 55.93
C GLU A 509 29.66 3.65 54.68
N ASN A 510 29.02 4.47 53.80
CA ASN A 510 28.26 4.08 52.61
C ASN A 510 27.05 3.19 52.88
N MET A 511 26.48 3.24 54.09
CA MET A 511 25.22 2.54 54.37
C MET A 511 24.03 3.39 53.89
N PRO A 512 23.05 2.79 53.19
CA PRO A 512 21.91 3.53 52.66
C PRO A 512 21.01 4.06 53.78
N ILE A 513 20.55 5.30 53.64
CA ILE A 513 19.64 5.95 54.60
C ILE A 513 18.22 5.95 53.99
N ALA A 514 17.34 5.18 54.65
CA ALA A 514 15.92 5.16 54.31
C ALA A 514 15.17 6.32 54.96
N GLY A 515 14.17 6.87 54.28
CA GLY A 515 13.34 7.94 54.80
C GLY A 515 14.00 9.32 54.80
N ALA A 516 15.10 9.50 54.08
CA ALA A 516 15.68 10.83 53.85
C ALA A 516 14.68 11.67 53.02
N GLU A 517 14.36 12.85 53.57
CA GLU A 517 13.48 13.81 52.90
C GLU A 517 14.30 14.60 51.88
N ILE A 518 13.98 14.46 50.61
CA ILE A 518 14.63 15.20 49.52
C ILE A 518 13.65 16.22 48.95
N MET A 519 13.99 17.48 49.09
CA MET A 519 13.28 18.59 48.43
C MET A 519 14.06 19.04 47.21
N LEU A 520 13.41 18.96 46.05
CA LEU A 520 13.92 19.55 44.82
C LEU A 520 13.11 20.82 44.54
N GLU A 521 13.78 21.92 44.20
CA GLU A 521 13.12 23.22 44.01
C GLU A 521 12.00 23.13 42.93
N GLY A 522 10.78 23.52 43.33
CA GLY A 522 9.61 23.52 42.47
C GLY A 522 8.85 22.20 42.42
N LEU A 523 9.31 21.15 43.10
CA LEU A 523 8.70 19.83 43.12
C LEU A 523 8.26 19.37 44.51
N ASP A 524 7.39 18.37 44.55
CA ASP A 524 6.98 17.75 45.80
C ASP A 524 8.13 16.97 46.43
N MET A 525 8.23 17.04 47.77
CA MET A 525 9.22 16.29 48.52
C MET A 525 9.04 14.78 48.34
N GLN A 526 10.14 14.07 48.16
CA GLN A 526 10.18 12.61 48.12
C GLN A 526 11.04 12.02 49.25
N LEU A 527 10.74 10.76 49.58
CA LEU A 527 11.47 10.00 50.60
C LEU A 527 12.29 8.90 49.96
N THR A 528 13.51 8.69 50.46
CA THR A 528 14.31 7.54 50.06
C THR A 528 13.72 6.23 50.57
N ASN A 529 13.85 5.16 49.79
CA ASN A 529 13.45 3.80 50.12
C ASN A 529 14.50 3.10 51.04
N GLU A 530 14.31 1.81 51.33
CA GLU A 530 15.23 1.00 52.16
C GLU A 530 16.67 0.92 51.61
N SER A 531 16.86 1.17 50.33
CA SER A 531 18.17 1.22 49.66
C SER A 531 18.75 2.63 49.61
N GLY A 532 18.17 3.61 50.29
CA GLY A 532 18.60 5.01 50.27
C GLY A 532 18.29 5.75 48.96
N ILE A 533 17.40 5.22 48.09
CA ILE A 533 17.16 5.72 46.74
C ILE A 533 15.78 6.37 46.65
N THR A 534 15.72 7.51 45.94
CA THR A 534 14.49 8.06 45.37
C THR A 534 14.76 8.58 43.97
N VAL A 535 13.71 8.67 43.13
CA VAL A 535 13.83 9.08 41.74
C VAL A 535 12.78 10.14 41.40
N PHE A 536 13.23 11.29 40.96
CA PHE A 536 12.39 12.31 40.33
C PHE A 536 12.39 12.06 38.83
N THR A 537 11.23 11.78 38.27
CA THR A 537 11.08 11.40 36.88
C THR A 537 10.60 12.55 36.01
N ALA A 538 10.89 12.48 34.70
CA ALA A 538 10.41 13.41 33.67
C ALA A 538 10.80 14.89 33.94
N LEU A 539 12.05 15.13 34.33
CA LEU A 539 12.61 16.47 34.55
C LEU A 539 13.13 17.04 33.23
N GLU A 540 12.81 18.28 32.93
CA GLU A 540 13.38 18.99 31.80
C GLU A 540 14.87 19.30 32.01
N PRO A 541 15.69 19.46 30.96
CA PRO A 541 17.04 19.98 31.11
C PRO A 541 17.06 21.31 31.86
N GLY A 542 17.89 21.41 32.90
CA GLY A 542 17.91 22.59 33.74
C GLY A 542 18.80 22.41 34.96
N THR A 543 18.99 23.48 35.73
CA THR A 543 19.68 23.44 37.00
C THR A 543 18.68 23.38 38.14
N TYR A 544 18.81 22.36 38.94
CA TYR A 544 17.93 22.08 40.10
C TYR A 544 18.71 22.25 41.38
N THR A 545 18.13 22.97 42.36
CA THR A 545 18.64 23.05 43.71
C THR A 545 17.91 22.03 44.59
N TYR A 546 18.64 21.35 45.43
CA TYR A 546 18.07 20.36 46.35
C TYR A 546 18.51 20.54 47.78
N GLU A 547 17.70 20.04 48.70
CA GLU A 547 17.98 19.92 50.11
C GLU A 547 17.60 18.50 50.58
N VAL A 548 18.53 17.85 51.29
CA VAL A 548 18.33 16.53 51.87
C VAL A 548 18.34 16.65 53.39
N ASN A 549 17.25 16.20 54.03
CA ASN A 549 17.06 16.25 55.46
C ASN A 549 16.82 14.85 56.00
N VAL A 550 17.55 14.50 57.08
CA VAL A 550 17.39 13.23 57.81
C VAL A 550 17.48 13.50 59.29
N GLU A 551 16.65 12.85 60.10
CA GLU A 551 16.73 12.97 61.58
C GLU A 551 18.10 12.46 62.07
N ALA A 552 18.77 13.21 62.94
CA ALA A 552 20.09 12.95 63.46
C ALA A 552 21.30 13.17 62.52
N TYR A 553 21.08 13.70 61.33
CA TYR A 553 22.15 14.07 60.39
C TYR A 553 22.14 15.57 60.09
N GLU A 554 23.27 16.12 59.64
CA GLU A 554 23.32 17.50 59.20
C GLU A 554 22.64 17.64 57.81
N PRO A 555 21.78 18.66 57.58
CA PRO A 555 21.16 18.88 56.30
C PRO A 555 22.20 19.15 55.20
N VAL A 556 22.02 18.53 54.03
CA VAL A 556 22.89 18.74 52.90
C VAL A 556 22.10 19.46 51.80
N SER A 557 22.66 20.56 51.28
CA SER A 557 22.08 21.29 50.15
C SER A 557 23.06 21.30 48.99
N GLY A 558 22.53 21.21 47.78
CA GLY A 558 23.36 21.22 46.59
C GLY A 558 22.60 21.75 45.36
N SER A 559 23.29 21.78 44.27
CA SER A 559 22.69 22.02 42.96
C SER A 559 23.33 21.11 41.91
N LEU A 560 22.53 20.64 40.98
CA LEU A 560 22.98 19.82 39.88
C LEU A 560 22.34 20.33 38.56
N THR A 561 22.94 19.97 37.46
CA THR A 561 22.41 20.36 36.15
C THR A 561 22.12 19.10 35.36
N ILE A 562 20.86 18.92 34.96
CA ILE A 562 20.44 17.91 33.99
C ILE A 562 20.63 18.53 32.62
N ALA A 563 21.47 17.91 31.77
CA ALA A 563 21.73 18.37 30.41
C ALA A 563 21.02 17.47 29.38
N ASP A 564 21.50 16.24 29.23
CA ASP A 564 21.12 15.34 28.15
C ASP A 564 21.09 13.85 28.54
N GLU A 565 21.20 13.55 29.85
CA GLU A 565 21.17 12.18 30.38
C GLU A 565 20.57 12.11 31.80
N ASN A 566 20.14 10.92 32.19
CA ASN A 566 19.71 10.62 33.54
C ASN A 566 20.89 10.78 34.51
N ILE A 567 20.66 11.44 35.64
CA ILE A 567 21.70 11.73 36.63
C ILE A 567 21.45 10.93 37.89
N THR A 568 22.53 10.46 38.52
CA THR A 568 22.51 9.95 39.87
C THR A 568 23.34 10.86 40.75
N GLU A 569 22.70 11.50 41.73
CA GLU A 569 23.35 12.30 42.75
C GLU A 569 23.53 11.47 44.02
N THR A 570 24.76 11.37 44.48
CA THR A 570 25.06 10.66 45.71
C THR A 570 25.28 11.69 46.83
N VAL A 571 24.42 11.64 47.86
CA VAL A 571 24.50 12.52 49.02
C VAL A 571 24.97 11.72 50.22
N VAL A 572 26.12 12.10 50.77
CA VAL A 572 26.65 11.52 51.98
C VAL A 572 26.24 12.43 53.16
N MET A 573 25.58 11.85 54.13
CA MET A 573 25.06 12.56 55.29
C MET A 573 25.99 12.38 56.48
N ASP A 574 26.44 13.48 57.07
CA ASP A 574 27.24 13.48 58.32
C ASP A 574 26.34 13.41 59.54
N ILE A 575 26.70 12.56 60.50
CA ILE A 575 25.93 12.46 61.73
C ILE A 575 26.05 13.79 62.54
N PHE A 576 24.91 14.33 62.89
CA PHE A 576 24.89 15.53 63.74
C PHE A 576 25.51 15.23 65.16
N VAL A 577 26.77 15.56 65.35
CA VAL A 577 27.47 15.41 66.60
C VAL A 577 27.18 16.64 67.49
N GLY A 578 25.93 16.83 67.86
CA GLY A 578 25.54 17.84 68.86
C GLY A 578 25.88 17.37 70.29
N LEU A 579 26.64 18.15 71.01
CA LEU A 579 26.81 17.98 72.47
C LEU A 579 25.44 17.95 73.16
N ALA A 580 25.10 16.87 73.83
CA ALA A 580 23.88 16.75 74.62
C ALA A 580 23.85 17.78 75.69
N GLU A 581 23.18 18.90 75.50
CA GLU A 581 22.76 19.77 76.60
C GLU A 581 21.45 19.28 77.20
N ALA A 582 21.39 19.37 78.54
CA ALA A 582 20.37 18.83 79.37
C ALA A 582 18.96 19.33 79.09
N SER A 583 18.02 18.37 79.07
CA SER A 583 16.56 18.51 79.29
C SER A 583 15.96 19.90 79.11
N GLU A 584 15.64 20.31 77.88
CA GLU A 584 14.64 21.35 77.71
C GLU A 584 13.24 20.73 77.78
N GLU A 585 12.32 21.41 78.46
CA GLU A 585 10.92 21.02 78.56
C GLU A 585 10.29 21.05 77.19
N LYS A 586 9.80 19.89 76.68
CA LYS A 586 9.20 19.78 75.38
C LYS A 586 8.01 20.69 75.19
N LEU A 587 7.91 21.35 74.02
CA LEU A 587 6.74 22.13 73.58
C LEU A 587 5.46 21.30 73.79
N ARG A 588 4.43 21.89 74.38
CA ARG A 588 3.11 21.29 74.57
C ARG A 588 2.03 22.17 73.98
N ILE A 589 0.99 21.50 73.41
CA ILE A 589 -0.19 22.16 72.88
C ILE A 589 -1.44 21.70 73.60
N PHE A 590 -2.32 22.63 73.93
CA PHE A 590 -3.60 22.32 74.57
C PHE A 590 -4.67 23.40 74.26
N PRO A 591 -5.96 23.09 74.39
CA PRO A 591 -6.47 21.72 74.50
C PRO A 591 -6.28 20.92 73.23
N ASN A 592 -6.13 19.63 73.34
CA ASN A 592 -6.14 18.73 72.20
C ASN A 592 -7.10 17.56 72.53
N PRO A 593 -8.30 17.49 71.91
CA PRO A 593 -8.83 18.31 70.79
C PRO A 593 -9.07 19.78 71.12
N ALA A 594 -8.84 20.64 70.12
CA ALA A 594 -9.03 22.09 70.19
C ALA A 594 -10.27 22.55 69.43
N LYS A 595 -10.97 23.61 69.96
CA LYS A 595 -12.18 24.12 69.25
C LYS A 595 -11.93 25.49 68.63
N ASP A 596 -11.55 26.48 69.37
CA ASP A 596 -11.43 27.86 68.95
C ASP A 596 -10.01 28.39 68.96
N PHE A 597 -9.24 27.94 69.98
CA PHE A 597 -7.87 28.36 70.21
C PHE A 597 -7.01 27.17 70.56
N LEU A 598 -5.77 27.20 70.09
CA LEU A 598 -4.70 26.29 70.50
C LEU A 598 -3.68 27.08 71.30
N TYR A 599 -3.37 26.63 72.54
CA TYR A 599 -2.38 27.21 73.37
C TYR A 599 -1.09 26.42 73.35
N LEU A 600 0.04 27.12 73.37
CA LEU A 600 1.36 26.55 73.36
C LEU A 600 2.05 26.81 74.68
N GLU A 601 2.65 25.79 75.31
CA GLU A 601 3.42 25.83 76.52
C GLU A 601 4.85 25.37 76.29
N ASN A 602 5.83 25.93 76.95
CA ASN A 602 7.26 25.69 76.80
C ASN A 602 7.77 26.09 75.38
N LEU A 603 7.37 27.27 74.95
CA LEU A 603 7.80 27.84 73.71
C LEU A 603 9.29 28.19 73.72
N PRO A 604 10.08 27.83 72.75
CA PRO A 604 11.46 28.28 72.58
C PRO A 604 11.56 29.82 72.52
N GLU A 605 12.62 30.40 73.09
CA GLU A 605 12.91 31.82 72.89
C GLU A 605 13.28 32.06 71.38
N ASN A 606 12.72 33.14 70.80
CA ASN A 606 12.96 33.56 69.43
C ASN A 606 12.32 32.67 68.32
N ILE A 607 11.02 32.44 68.44
CA ILE A 607 10.25 31.78 67.39
C ILE A 607 10.13 32.67 66.12
N ASN A 608 10.56 32.15 64.98
CA ASN A 608 10.51 32.86 63.72
C ASN A 608 9.20 32.62 62.95
N HIS A 609 8.72 31.36 62.90
CA HIS A 609 7.58 30.99 62.12
C HIS A 609 6.69 29.95 62.81
N PHE A 610 5.37 30.08 62.56
CA PHE A 610 4.36 29.04 62.83
C PHE A 610 3.65 28.66 61.59
N ARG A 611 3.50 27.35 61.36
CA ARG A 611 2.72 26.82 60.22
C ARG A 611 1.79 25.74 60.77
N ILE A 612 0.56 25.71 60.27
CA ILE A 612 -0.34 24.58 60.50
C ILE A 612 -0.58 23.93 59.13
N LEU A 613 -0.37 22.63 59.06
CA LEU A 613 -0.55 21.83 57.87
C LEU A 613 -1.74 20.89 58.04
N ASP A 614 -2.45 20.63 56.98
CA ASP A 614 -3.43 19.53 56.93
C ASP A 614 -2.70 18.19 56.76
N LEU A 615 -3.44 17.07 56.76
CA LEU A 615 -2.87 15.72 56.58
C LEU A 615 -2.30 15.47 55.17
N GLN A 616 -2.55 16.36 54.22
CA GLN A 616 -1.98 16.33 52.88
C GLN A 616 -0.72 17.20 52.76
N GLY A 617 -0.21 17.74 53.88
CA GLY A 617 0.99 18.57 53.90
C GLY A 617 0.79 20.03 53.46
N ARG A 618 -0.45 20.46 53.13
CA ARG A 618 -0.73 21.82 52.67
C ARG A 618 -0.75 22.78 53.89
N ILE A 619 -0.08 23.93 53.76
CA ILE A 619 -0.11 24.97 54.79
C ILE A 619 -1.48 25.62 54.79
N VAL A 620 -2.24 25.42 55.88
CA VAL A 620 -3.59 26.01 56.08
C VAL A 620 -3.56 27.26 56.94
N PHE A 621 -2.45 27.49 57.65
CA PHE A 621 -2.23 28.69 58.43
C PHE A 621 -0.71 28.95 58.56
N LYS A 622 -0.32 30.23 58.42
CA LYS A 622 1.08 30.67 58.58
C LYS A 622 1.10 32.03 59.29
N GLN A 623 1.99 32.16 60.28
CA GLN A 623 2.18 33.41 60.99
C GLN A 623 3.65 33.60 61.36
N HIS A 624 4.16 34.83 61.21
CA HIS A 624 5.49 35.25 61.70
C HIS A 624 5.41 35.73 63.11
N GLY A 625 6.17 35.13 64.04
CA GLY A 625 6.25 35.45 65.45
C GLY A 625 4.91 35.26 66.21
N LEU A 626 4.95 34.93 67.48
CA LEU A 626 3.76 34.89 68.32
C LEU A 626 3.78 36.09 69.28
N LYS A 627 2.72 36.88 69.28
CA LYS A 627 2.49 37.95 70.24
C LYS A 627 1.81 37.44 71.53
N THR A 628 1.22 36.26 71.49
CA THR A 628 0.53 35.57 72.59
C THR A 628 0.71 34.06 72.41
N ASN A 629 0.75 33.31 73.54
CA ASN A 629 0.90 31.86 73.54
C ASN A 629 -0.37 31.11 73.03
N SER A 630 -1.14 31.75 72.17
CA SER A 630 -2.37 31.16 71.63
C SER A 630 -2.55 31.47 70.14
N ILE A 631 -3.03 30.48 69.40
CA ILE A 631 -3.34 30.57 67.97
C ILE A 631 -4.85 30.43 67.80
N ASN A 632 -5.48 31.35 67.05
CA ASN A 632 -6.88 31.27 66.73
C ASN A 632 -7.07 30.34 65.48
N ILE A 633 -7.71 29.21 65.76
CA ILE A 633 -7.95 28.16 64.74
C ILE A 633 -9.43 28.03 64.37
N ARG A 634 -10.28 29.03 64.68
CA ARG A 634 -11.72 29.03 64.34
C ARG A 634 -12.00 28.86 62.85
N HIS A 635 -11.11 29.35 62.01
CA HIS A 635 -11.22 29.34 60.56
C HIS A 635 -10.86 27.98 59.94
N LEU A 636 -10.25 27.06 60.71
CA LEU A 636 -9.91 25.73 60.21
C LEU A 636 -11.13 24.80 60.30
N PRO A 637 -11.42 23.97 59.25
CA PRO A 637 -12.39 22.91 59.36
C PRO A 637 -12.07 21.88 60.44
N ASN A 638 -13.06 21.12 60.89
CA ASN A 638 -12.83 20.03 61.81
C ASN A 638 -11.95 18.96 61.15
N GLY A 639 -10.89 18.51 61.85
CA GLY A 639 -9.94 17.53 61.30
C GLY A 639 -8.63 17.49 62.04
N GLU A 640 -7.76 16.60 61.65
CA GLU A 640 -6.39 16.50 62.20
C GLU A 640 -5.44 17.44 61.45
N TYR A 641 -4.55 18.06 62.24
CA TYR A 641 -3.57 19.02 61.74
C TYR A 641 -2.22 18.80 62.42
N VAL A 642 -1.17 19.25 61.75
CA VAL A 642 0.18 19.34 62.31
C VAL A 642 0.55 20.80 62.48
N ILE A 643 0.92 21.21 63.67
CA ILE A 643 1.54 22.50 63.89
C ILE A 643 3.05 22.34 63.86
N MET A 644 3.71 23.20 63.17
CA MET A 644 5.17 23.30 63.10
C MET A 644 5.57 24.64 63.67
N VAL A 645 6.48 24.57 64.61
CA VAL A 645 7.04 25.75 65.30
C VAL A 645 8.53 25.80 65.05
N GLU A 646 9.00 26.87 64.43
CA GLU A 646 10.39 27.06 64.04
C GLU A 646 11.00 28.23 64.79
N GLY A 647 12.14 27.98 65.46
CA GLY A 647 12.90 28.97 66.21
C GLY A 647 14.30 28.48 66.57
N ASN A 648 15.30 29.36 66.52
CA ASN A 648 16.72 29.06 66.78
C ASN A 648 17.32 27.84 66.10
N GLY A 649 16.87 27.57 64.80
CA GLY A 649 17.34 26.43 64.06
C GLY A 649 16.67 25.09 64.38
N LEU A 650 15.69 25.08 65.31
CA LEU A 650 14.92 23.90 65.68
C LEU A 650 13.50 23.97 65.14
N ILE A 651 13.01 22.88 64.55
CA ILE A 651 11.64 22.73 64.16
C ILE A 651 10.97 21.68 65.07
N GLN A 652 9.92 22.09 65.75
CA GLN A 652 9.10 21.18 66.54
C GLN A 652 7.74 20.99 65.90
N LYS A 653 7.32 19.72 65.71
CA LYS A 653 6.06 19.32 65.09
C LYS A 653 5.14 18.64 66.11
N LEU A 654 3.92 19.10 66.25
CA LEU A 654 2.93 18.52 67.14
C LEU A 654 1.60 18.33 66.43
N LYS A 655 0.95 17.19 66.64
CA LYS A 655 -0.38 16.92 66.07
C LYS A 655 -1.47 17.41 67.01
N PHE A 656 -2.53 17.97 66.46
CA PHE A 656 -3.76 18.28 67.20
C PHE A 656 -5.01 17.97 66.36
N LEU A 657 -6.10 17.69 67.10
CA LEU A 657 -7.41 17.50 66.52
C LEU A 657 -8.25 18.78 66.65
N LYS A 658 -8.78 19.31 65.63
CA LYS A 658 -9.74 20.42 65.56
C LYS A 658 -11.16 19.86 65.56
N ASN A 659 -11.96 20.24 66.59
CA ASN A 659 -13.36 19.88 66.70
C ASN A 659 -14.30 21.06 66.42
#